data_1cc95a30d40616b7de61ef8cc4541725
#
_entry.id   1cc95a30d40616b7de61ef8cc4541725
#
_cell.length_a   1.000
_cell.length_b   1.000
_cell.length_c   1.000
_cell.angle_alpha   90.00
_cell.angle_beta   90.00
_cell.angle_gamma   90.00
#
_symmetry.space_group_name_H-M   'P 1'
#
loop_
_entity.id
_entity.type
_entity.pdbx_description
1 polymer ?
#
loop_
_entity_poly.entity_id
_entity_poly.type
_entity_poly.pdbx_seq_one_letter_code
_entity_poly.pdbx_strand_id
1 'polypeptide(L)'
;MTVQPLRSAPPSDLVIDGVPAIPDTILQGTAPYWKIDENFFMGWEPKTNAMLIDSMGKETRQVHILKSPEGESTLTTAFPENIAGASFMPQIGSPIVFAADHYGDEFYQLYSLDPITGQTQLLTDGDSRNDGTVYDHTGKQIAFLSTMSGGRYEVIYVMNPRDPDSRRVIMTPENDGWLVEDWAHDGGHILALHLTWYAGYLWSINTTSGETRLLTNTPETQKYFLEARYTPDDKGIFGLVLGVHGVITIEYLPLENNGPIRKVPPNVFDALDMELSPDGVWMAYVTGKKETQTLHVFNTITGEEQPKIPLAPALFARLRWTEDNTQLGFNYGSAAMPFQAYSYNVQTRQVTQWTHTDISSLPTAQVKPELIKMRSFDELEISGYLYRPDPQKFPGKRPVVISIHGGPSAEYVPEYLGAYNYYLDTLGVALFYPNVRGSTGFGARFASLDDGLKREDSVKDIGAVLDWIATDPRLDSSRVGIQGGSYGGYMTLATLFHYGNRVRCGSDMMGFTDFVTLLRNTKKWWQPSARRELGDERVPEMNKFLEGISPLNHAADIHDPLMITAGKSDPRVPASESDQMVKAMRAQNGIIWYMLGEEEGHGFHRATDAQYQFAAETYFFETYLLPEKRVTPLAPESITTVPAKFGTPAPTGPD
;
A
#
# COMPACT_ATOMS: atom_id res chain seq x y z
N MET A 1 -5.61 4.06 -23.77
CA MET A 1 -6.87 4.84 -23.65
C MET A 1 -6.59 6.33 -23.73
N THR A 2 -7.46 7.14 -24.31
CA THR A 2 -7.30 8.61 -24.29
C THR A 2 -7.77 9.13 -22.93
N VAL A 3 -6.82 9.38 -22.03
CA VAL A 3 -7.09 10.17 -20.81
C VAL A 3 -7.68 11.51 -21.26
N GLN A 4 -8.84 11.89 -20.74
CA GLN A 4 -9.42 13.19 -21.05
C GLN A 4 -8.45 14.27 -20.52
N PRO A 5 -8.23 15.35 -21.29
CA PRO A 5 -7.40 16.45 -20.80
C PRO A 5 -8.05 17.04 -19.54
N LEU A 6 -7.24 17.19 -18.47
CA LEU A 6 -7.68 17.90 -17.27
C LEU A 6 -8.24 19.27 -17.65
N ARG A 7 -9.37 19.62 -17.07
CA ARG A 7 -9.99 20.94 -17.22
C ARG A 7 -9.49 21.85 -16.11
N SER A 8 -9.44 23.14 -16.36
CA SER A 8 -9.12 24.16 -15.36
C SER A 8 -10.15 24.22 -14.20
N ALA A 9 -11.38 23.79 -14.46
CA ALA A 9 -12.39 23.62 -13.43
C ALA A 9 -12.15 22.30 -12.66
N PRO A 10 -12.23 22.31 -11.31
CA PRO A 10 -12.12 21.09 -10.53
C PRO A 10 -13.20 20.07 -10.89
N PRO A 11 -12.94 18.76 -10.71
CA PRO A 11 -13.97 17.74 -10.73
C PRO A 11 -15.14 18.08 -9.79
N SER A 12 -16.35 17.65 -10.15
CA SER A 12 -17.58 18.06 -9.44
C SER A 12 -17.74 17.46 -8.04
N ASP A 13 -17.03 16.39 -7.77
CA ASP A 13 -16.96 15.64 -6.52
C ASP A 13 -15.81 16.11 -5.61
N LEU A 14 -15.01 17.09 -6.06
CA LEU A 14 -14.02 17.74 -5.21
C LEU A 14 -14.55 19.04 -4.60
N VAL A 15 -14.55 19.11 -3.27
CA VAL A 15 -14.73 20.36 -2.54
C VAL A 15 -13.38 21.04 -2.41
N ILE A 16 -13.27 22.23 -2.99
CA ILE A 16 -12.04 23.02 -3.03
C ILE A 16 -12.18 24.26 -2.16
N ASP A 17 -11.21 24.51 -1.29
CA ASP A 17 -11.22 25.65 -0.40
C ASP A 17 -9.83 26.27 -0.22
N GLY A 18 -9.67 27.53 -0.60
CA GLY A 18 -8.40 28.26 -0.56
C GLY A 18 -7.39 27.86 -1.63
N VAL A 19 -7.71 26.92 -2.53
CA VAL A 19 -6.84 26.52 -3.64
C VAL A 19 -7.09 27.49 -4.81
N PRO A 20 -6.08 28.21 -5.31
CA PRO A 20 -6.24 29.06 -6.48
C PRO A 20 -6.52 28.24 -7.74
N ALA A 21 -7.07 28.87 -8.77
CA ALA A 21 -7.23 28.23 -10.07
C ALA A 21 -5.88 27.71 -10.58
N ILE A 22 -5.82 26.42 -10.91
CA ILE A 22 -4.59 25.79 -11.37
C ILE A 22 -4.27 26.27 -12.79
N PRO A 23 -3.07 26.79 -13.07
CA PRO A 23 -2.70 27.22 -14.41
C PRO A 23 -2.75 26.07 -15.43
N ASP A 24 -3.24 26.36 -16.63
CA ASP A 24 -3.29 25.38 -17.73
C ASP A 24 -1.90 24.80 -18.06
N THR A 25 -0.83 25.57 -17.85
CA THR A 25 0.55 25.10 -18.05
C THR A 25 0.92 23.96 -17.10
N ILE A 26 0.39 23.94 -15.89
CA ILE A 26 0.60 22.85 -14.92
C ILE A 26 -0.26 21.65 -15.30
N LEU A 27 -1.55 21.87 -15.57
CA LEU A 27 -2.47 20.80 -15.98
C LEU A 27 -1.97 20.07 -17.24
N GLN A 28 -1.53 20.82 -18.24
CA GLN A 28 -0.97 20.24 -19.47
C GLN A 28 0.41 19.63 -19.27
N GLY A 29 1.24 20.23 -18.40
CA GLY A 29 2.58 19.76 -18.11
C GLY A 29 2.60 18.45 -17.34
N THR A 30 1.68 18.24 -16.40
CA THR A 30 1.57 17.02 -15.60
C THR A 30 0.88 15.87 -16.34
N ALA A 31 -0.02 16.16 -17.27
CA ALA A 31 -0.83 15.17 -17.97
C ALA A 31 -0.06 14.03 -18.66
N PRO A 32 1.12 14.21 -19.28
CA PRO A 32 1.89 13.11 -19.87
C PRO A 32 2.31 12.05 -18.86
N TYR A 33 2.57 12.42 -17.61
CA TYR A 33 3.03 11.53 -16.56
C TYR A 33 1.92 10.64 -16.00
N TRP A 34 0.65 10.99 -16.21
CA TRP A 34 -0.53 10.19 -15.87
C TRP A 34 -0.95 9.20 -16.95
N LYS A 35 -0.36 9.28 -18.13
CA LYS A 35 -0.58 8.29 -19.19
C LYS A 35 0.21 7.00 -18.98
N ILE A 36 1.06 6.97 -17.96
CA ILE A 36 1.86 5.82 -17.60
C ILE A 36 1.01 4.94 -16.72
N ASP A 37 0.49 3.87 -17.28
CA ASP A 37 -0.28 2.88 -16.57
C ASP A 37 0.62 1.73 -16.12
N GLU A 38 0.51 1.37 -14.86
CA GLU A 38 1.08 0.13 -14.33
C GLU A 38 0.09 -1.00 -14.53
N ASN A 39 0.57 -2.10 -15.07
CA ASN A 39 -0.25 -3.26 -15.36
C ASN A 39 0.15 -4.38 -14.40
N PHE A 40 -0.69 -4.64 -13.41
CA PHE A 40 -0.39 -5.66 -12.40
C PHE A 40 -1.00 -7.00 -12.79
N PHE A 41 -0.15 -8.01 -12.88
CA PHE A 41 -0.57 -9.40 -12.95
C PHE A 41 -1.33 -9.77 -11.67
N MET A 42 -2.48 -10.40 -11.81
CA MET A 42 -3.33 -10.84 -10.70
C MET A 42 -3.42 -12.37 -10.61
N GLY A 43 -3.36 -13.09 -11.73
CA GLY A 43 -3.48 -14.53 -11.76
C GLY A 43 -3.66 -15.09 -13.17
N TRP A 44 -3.94 -16.38 -13.26
CA TRP A 44 -4.09 -17.11 -14.51
C TRP A 44 -5.50 -17.61 -14.73
N GLU A 45 -5.97 -17.59 -15.97
CA GLU A 45 -7.14 -18.35 -16.37
C GLU A 45 -6.77 -19.85 -16.44
N PRO A 46 -7.48 -20.75 -15.71
CA PRO A 46 -7.03 -22.13 -15.51
C PRO A 46 -6.93 -23.01 -16.76
N LYS A 47 -7.62 -22.64 -17.85
CA LYS A 47 -7.68 -23.45 -19.07
C LYS A 47 -6.68 -23.03 -20.14
N THR A 48 -6.55 -21.72 -20.35
CA THR A 48 -5.83 -21.16 -21.49
C THR A 48 -4.52 -20.53 -21.11
N ASN A 49 -4.24 -20.42 -19.81
CA ASN A 49 -3.13 -19.66 -19.26
C ASN A 49 -3.13 -18.19 -19.74
N ALA A 50 -4.31 -17.62 -20.00
CA ALA A 50 -4.45 -16.19 -20.19
C ALA A 50 -4.18 -15.45 -18.85
N MET A 51 -3.53 -14.29 -18.90
CA MET A 51 -3.30 -13.50 -17.69
C MET A 51 -4.54 -12.67 -17.34
N LEU A 52 -4.86 -12.65 -16.05
CA LEU A 52 -5.69 -11.65 -15.44
C LEU A 52 -4.79 -10.49 -15.02
N ILE A 53 -5.08 -9.30 -15.47
CA ILE A 53 -4.32 -8.09 -15.13
C ILE A 53 -5.24 -7.01 -14.58
N ASP A 54 -4.72 -6.23 -13.65
CA ASP A 54 -5.29 -4.99 -13.16
C ASP A 54 -4.66 -3.82 -13.92
N SER A 55 -5.49 -2.99 -14.54
CA SER A 55 -5.06 -1.85 -15.34
C SER A 55 -6.07 -0.71 -15.18
N MET A 56 -5.63 0.52 -15.43
CA MET A 56 -6.51 1.68 -15.35
C MET A 56 -7.63 1.60 -16.40
N GLY A 57 -8.86 1.67 -15.92
CA GLY A 57 -10.05 1.86 -16.76
C GLY A 57 -10.21 3.34 -17.16
N LYS A 58 -11.43 3.83 -17.15
CA LYS A 58 -11.71 5.24 -17.45
C LYS A 58 -11.39 6.15 -16.26
N GLU A 59 -11.89 5.78 -15.09
CA GLU A 59 -11.75 6.54 -13.83
C GLU A 59 -11.17 5.68 -12.70
N THR A 60 -11.37 4.37 -12.77
CA THR A 60 -11.03 3.40 -11.73
C THR A 60 -10.25 2.24 -12.33
N ARG A 61 -9.44 1.58 -11.52
CA ARG A 61 -8.72 0.38 -11.92
C ARG A 61 -9.69 -0.78 -12.11
N GLN A 62 -9.50 -1.50 -13.21
CA GLN A 62 -10.40 -2.57 -13.65
C GLN A 62 -9.61 -3.83 -14.02
N VAL A 63 -10.32 -4.93 -14.09
CA VAL A 63 -9.75 -6.22 -14.47
C VAL A 63 -9.85 -6.43 -15.98
N HIS A 64 -8.76 -6.88 -16.56
CA HIS A 64 -8.62 -7.22 -17.97
C HIS A 64 -8.10 -8.66 -18.14
N ILE A 65 -8.49 -9.32 -19.22
CA ILE A 65 -7.92 -10.59 -19.64
C ILE A 65 -6.99 -10.35 -20.82
N LEU A 66 -5.75 -10.82 -20.68
CA LEU A 66 -4.72 -10.78 -21.71
C LEU A 66 -4.42 -12.20 -22.19
N LYS A 67 -4.80 -12.51 -23.43
CA LYS A 67 -4.77 -13.89 -23.97
C LYS A 67 -3.39 -14.34 -24.47
N SER A 68 -2.52 -13.40 -24.74
CA SER A 68 -1.14 -13.67 -25.20
C SER A 68 -0.22 -12.50 -24.83
N PRO A 69 1.09 -12.75 -24.72
CA PRO A 69 2.06 -11.68 -24.48
C PRO A 69 1.91 -10.54 -25.49
N GLU A 70 1.91 -9.30 -24.99
CA GLU A 70 1.77 -8.06 -25.79
C GLU A 70 0.50 -8.02 -26.67
N GLY A 71 -0.46 -8.89 -26.41
CA GLY A 71 -1.73 -8.94 -27.14
C GLY A 71 -2.69 -7.85 -26.69
N GLU A 72 -3.82 -7.74 -27.40
CA GLU A 72 -4.91 -6.85 -26.94
C GLU A 72 -5.53 -7.37 -25.65
N SER A 73 -5.62 -6.51 -24.65
CA SER A 73 -6.35 -6.80 -23.41
C SER A 73 -7.84 -6.60 -23.61
N THR A 74 -8.63 -7.51 -23.06
CA THR A 74 -10.09 -7.40 -23.05
C THR A 74 -10.52 -6.91 -21.68
N LEU A 75 -11.17 -5.72 -21.62
CA LEU A 75 -11.81 -5.24 -20.38
C LEU A 75 -12.88 -6.24 -19.93
N THR A 76 -12.75 -6.75 -18.73
CA THR A 76 -13.61 -7.80 -18.21
C THR A 76 -14.60 -7.26 -17.18
N THR A 77 -14.18 -6.27 -16.37
CA THR A 77 -15.05 -5.56 -15.46
C THR A 77 -15.35 -4.14 -15.98
N ALA A 78 -16.53 -3.65 -15.71
CA ALA A 78 -16.92 -2.24 -15.92
C ALA A 78 -17.60 -1.77 -14.64
N PHE A 79 -16.87 -1.88 -13.54
CA PHE A 79 -17.36 -1.53 -12.21
C PHE A 79 -17.14 -0.05 -11.92
N PRO A 80 -18.05 0.64 -11.21
CA PRO A 80 -17.88 2.08 -10.94
C PRO A 80 -16.72 2.38 -10.00
N GLU A 81 -16.34 1.41 -9.16
CA GLU A 81 -15.30 1.54 -8.15
C GLU A 81 -14.01 0.80 -8.56
N ASN A 82 -12.92 1.03 -7.82
CA ASN A 82 -11.70 0.26 -7.99
C ASN A 82 -11.88 -1.21 -7.62
N ILE A 83 -11.27 -2.08 -8.40
CA ILE A 83 -11.16 -3.49 -8.04
C ILE A 83 -9.94 -3.66 -7.13
N ALA A 84 -10.16 -3.99 -5.87
CA ALA A 84 -9.08 -4.14 -4.88
C ALA A 84 -8.30 -5.46 -5.02
N GLY A 85 -8.91 -6.48 -5.62
CA GLY A 85 -8.30 -7.77 -5.89
C GLY A 85 -9.23 -8.64 -6.71
N ALA A 86 -8.65 -9.47 -7.59
CA ALA A 86 -9.43 -10.42 -8.41
C ALA A 86 -8.62 -11.67 -8.70
N SER A 87 -9.30 -12.81 -8.82
CA SER A 87 -8.70 -14.06 -9.28
C SER A 87 -9.73 -15.01 -9.87
N PHE A 88 -9.28 -15.86 -10.79
CA PHE A 88 -10.08 -17.01 -11.18
C PHE A 88 -10.12 -18.04 -10.05
N MET A 89 -11.21 -18.73 -9.91
CA MET A 89 -11.23 -19.96 -9.12
C MET A 89 -10.43 -21.05 -9.86
N PRO A 90 -9.76 -21.98 -9.15
CA PRO A 90 -8.89 -23.00 -9.76
C PRO A 90 -9.67 -24.10 -10.51
N GLN A 91 -10.62 -23.74 -11.33
CA GLN A 91 -11.40 -24.65 -12.19
C GLN A 91 -11.66 -24.06 -13.57
N ILE A 92 -11.60 -24.90 -14.59
CA ILE A 92 -11.96 -24.52 -15.96
C ILE A 92 -13.41 -24.01 -16.02
N GLY A 93 -13.61 -22.83 -16.61
CA GLY A 93 -14.93 -22.20 -16.73
C GLY A 93 -15.47 -21.61 -15.43
N SER A 94 -14.60 -21.37 -14.48
CA SER A 94 -14.95 -20.74 -13.21
C SER A 94 -15.16 -19.24 -13.35
N PRO A 95 -16.00 -18.65 -12.48
CA PRO A 95 -16.11 -17.21 -12.38
C PRO A 95 -14.81 -16.60 -11.87
N ILE A 96 -14.65 -15.32 -12.14
CA ILE A 96 -13.70 -14.46 -11.45
C ILE A 96 -14.37 -13.99 -10.17
N VAL A 97 -13.71 -14.18 -9.03
CA VAL A 97 -14.13 -13.52 -7.78
C VAL A 97 -13.27 -12.28 -7.59
N PHE A 98 -13.92 -11.16 -7.30
CA PHE A 98 -13.22 -9.90 -7.07
C PHE A 98 -13.81 -9.16 -5.87
N ALA A 99 -13.01 -8.25 -5.31
CA ALA A 99 -13.38 -7.37 -4.21
C ALA A 99 -13.45 -5.92 -4.70
N ALA A 100 -14.47 -5.21 -4.29
CA ALA A 100 -14.62 -3.77 -4.50
C ALA A 100 -15.31 -3.13 -3.29
N ASP A 101 -14.96 -1.91 -2.98
CA ASP A 101 -15.58 -1.10 -1.94
C ASP A 101 -16.46 0.01 -2.55
N HIS A 102 -16.92 0.94 -1.73
CA HIS A 102 -17.71 2.08 -2.19
C HIS A 102 -17.02 3.38 -1.81
N TYR A 103 -16.58 4.12 -2.82
CA TYR A 103 -15.88 5.40 -2.63
C TYR A 103 -14.63 5.30 -1.74
N GLY A 104 -13.93 4.15 -1.76
CA GLY A 104 -12.73 3.94 -0.97
C GLY A 104 -12.96 3.78 0.53
N ASP A 105 -14.16 3.33 0.96
CA ASP A 105 -14.52 3.11 2.37
C ASP A 105 -13.91 1.83 2.97
N GLU A 106 -13.21 1.03 2.17
CA GLU A 106 -12.59 -0.26 2.50
C GLU A 106 -13.56 -1.31 3.08
N PHE A 107 -14.87 -1.10 2.94
CA PHE A 107 -15.87 -2.10 3.24
C PHE A 107 -16.07 -2.98 2.00
N TYR A 108 -15.00 -3.69 1.65
CA TYR A 108 -14.96 -4.51 0.46
C TYR A 108 -16.08 -5.54 0.42
N GLN A 109 -16.83 -5.53 -0.68
CA GLN A 109 -17.81 -6.56 -0.99
C GLN A 109 -17.18 -7.53 -1.98
N LEU A 110 -17.49 -8.82 -1.82
CA LEU A 110 -17.07 -9.85 -2.74
C LEU A 110 -18.12 -10.02 -3.82
N TYR A 111 -17.66 -10.13 -5.05
CA TYR A 111 -18.48 -10.37 -6.24
C TYR A 111 -17.94 -11.55 -7.02
N SER A 112 -18.84 -12.28 -7.70
CA SER A 112 -18.46 -13.22 -8.76
C SER A 112 -18.84 -12.63 -10.11
N LEU A 113 -17.95 -12.78 -11.09
CA LEU A 113 -18.15 -12.39 -12.48
C LEU A 113 -18.04 -13.63 -13.37
N ASP A 114 -19.06 -13.91 -14.14
CA ASP A 114 -18.99 -14.87 -15.23
C ASP A 114 -18.25 -14.23 -16.42
N PRO A 115 -17.04 -14.70 -16.78
CA PRO A 115 -16.24 -14.07 -17.83
C PRO A 115 -16.80 -14.28 -19.25
N ILE A 116 -17.78 -15.17 -19.43
CA ILE A 116 -18.42 -15.47 -20.72
C ILE A 116 -19.61 -14.55 -20.94
N THR A 117 -20.49 -14.41 -19.92
CA THR A 117 -21.73 -13.64 -20.01
C THR A 117 -21.56 -12.20 -19.55
N GLY A 118 -20.51 -11.89 -18.79
CA GLY A 118 -20.30 -10.59 -18.14
C GLY A 118 -21.24 -10.34 -16.94
N GLN A 119 -22.00 -11.33 -16.50
CA GLN A 119 -22.90 -11.17 -15.36
C GLN A 119 -22.11 -11.14 -14.05
N THR A 120 -22.42 -10.15 -13.22
CA THR A 120 -21.84 -9.98 -11.89
C THR A 120 -22.87 -10.26 -10.82
N GLN A 121 -22.49 -11.01 -9.78
CA GLN A 121 -23.32 -11.33 -8.62
C GLN A 121 -22.61 -10.92 -7.34
N LEU A 122 -23.32 -10.21 -6.45
CA LEU A 122 -22.85 -9.91 -5.09
C LEU A 122 -22.85 -11.20 -4.25
N LEU A 123 -21.74 -11.48 -3.59
CA LEU A 123 -21.53 -12.67 -2.76
C LEU A 123 -21.70 -12.40 -1.26
N THR A 124 -21.57 -11.16 -0.84
CA THR A 124 -21.65 -10.72 0.57
C THR A 124 -22.93 -9.92 0.82
N ASP A 125 -23.05 -9.25 1.96
CA ASP A 125 -24.31 -8.62 2.37
C ASP A 125 -24.49 -7.16 1.90
N GLY A 126 -23.44 -6.55 1.35
CA GLY A 126 -23.46 -5.17 0.89
C GLY A 126 -23.03 -4.13 1.96
N ASP A 127 -22.93 -4.52 3.23
CA ASP A 127 -22.68 -3.60 4.34
C ASP A 127 -21.44 -3.96 5.16
N SER A 128 -21.06 -5.25 5.19
CA SER A 128 -19.91 -5.73 5.97
C SER A 128 -18.58 -5.47 5.27
N ARG A 129 -17.50 -5.45 6.05
CA ARG A 129 -16.14 -5.52 5.53
C ARG A 129 -15.74 -6.97 5.32
N ASN A 130 -15.21 -7.28 4.14
CA ASN A 130 -14.75 -8.62 3.79
C ASN A 130 -13.34 -8.58 3.22
N ASP A 131 -12.50 -9.56 3.60
CA ASP A 131 -11.07 -9.56 3.25
C ASP A 131 -10.52 -11.00 3.18
N GLY A 132 -9.31 -11.16 2.64
CA GLY A 132 -8.53 -12.39 2.73
C GLY A 132 -9.16 -13.60 2.04
N THR A 133 -9.69 -13.43 0.82
CA THR A 133 -10.30 -14.53 0.07
C THR A 133 -9.30 -15.58 -0.37
N VAL A 134 -9.49 -16.83 0.04
CA VAL A 134 -8.68 -17.99 -0.34
C VAL A 134 -9.59 -19.11 -0.88
N TYR A 135 -9.19 -19.75 -1.98
CA TYR A 135 -9.94 -20.82 -2.65
C TYR A 135 -9.53 -22.19 -2.12
N ASP A 136 -10.48 -23.11 -2.08
CA ASP A 136 -10.14 -24.52 -1.99
C ASP A 136 -9.54 -25.02 -3.32
N HIS A 137 -8.65 -26.00 -3.28
CA HIS A 137 -7.97 -26.53 -4.47
C HIS A 137 -8.91 -27.20 -5.49
N THR A 138 -10.16 -27.47 -5.10
CA THR A 138 -11.18 -27.98 -6.03
C THR A 138 -11.95 -26.88 -6.74
N GLY A 139 -11.77 -25.62 -6.37
CA GLY A 139 -12.47 -24.46 -6.91
C GLY A 139 -13.98 -24.46 -6.63
N LYS A 140 -14.41 -25.06 -5.53
CA LYS A 140 -15.83 -25.11 -5.13
C LYS A 140 -16.18 -24.14 -4.02
N GLN A 141 -15.23 -23.84 -3.15
CA GLN A 141 -15.44 -23.00 -1.99
C GLN A 141 -14.37 -21.91 -1.89
N ILE A 142 -14.76 -20.84 -1.21
CA ILE A 142 -13.83 -19.79 -0.74
C ILE A 142 -13.96 -19.70 0.78
N ALA A 143 -12.85 -19.36 1.43
CA ALA A 143 -12.80 -18.87 2.79
C ALA A 143 -12.45 -17.39 2.78
N PHE A 144 -13.00 -16.62 3.71
CA PHE A 144 -12.74 -15.18 3.82
C PHE A 144 -13.05 -14.68 5.23
N LEU A 145 -12.49 -13.55 5.58
CA LEU A 145 -12.77 -12.82 6.81
C LEU A 145 -13.93 -11.84 6.59
N SER A 146 -14.82 -11.70 7.57
CA SER A 146 -15.94 -10.76 7.48
C SER A 146 -16.40 -10.22 8.83
N THR A 147 -16.85 -8.96 8.82
CA THR A 147 -17.56 -8.34 9.95
C THR A 147 -19.07 -8.58 9.92
N MET A 148 -19.59 -9.40 9.01
CA MET A 148 -21.03 -9.66 8.76
C MET A 148 -21.80 -10.11 10.01
N SER A 149 -21.16 -10.78 10.95
CA SER A 149 -21.78 -11.19 12.22
C SER A 149 -21.98 -10.04 13.22
N GLY A 150 -21.62 -8.80 12.86
CA GLY A 150 -21.75 -7.64 13.73
C GLY A 150 -20.83 -7.63 14.95
N GLY A 151 -19.86 -8.56 15.01
CA GLY A 151 -18.88 -8.68 16.08
C GLY A 151 -17.81 -7.58 16.04
N ARG A 152 -17.02 -7.53 17.11
CA ARG A 152 -15.86 -6.63 17.22
C ARG A 152 -14.72 -7.03 16.28
N TYR A 153 -14.60 -8.33 16.02
CA TYR A 153 -13.54 -8.92 15.22
C TYR A 153 -14.12 -9.57 13.97
N GLU A 154 -13.28 -9.70 12.95
CA GLU A 154 -13.64 -10.40 11.72
C GLU A 154 -13.77 -11.91 11.99
N VAL A 155 -14.77 -12.51 11.41
CA VAL A 155 -15.14 -13.91 11.54
C VAL A 155 -14.75 -14.65 10.27
N ILE A 156 -14.27 -15.88 10.37
CA ILE A 156 -13.93 -16.70 9.20
C ILE A 156 -15.18 -17.38 8.67
N TYR A 157 -15.51 -17.06 7.43
CA TYR A 157 -16.61 -17.65 6.66
C TYR A 157 -16.09 -18.60 5.59
N VAL A 158 -16.93 -19.53 5.20
CA VAL A 158 -16.79 -20.31 3.96
C VAL A 158 -18.09 -20.27 3.17
N MET A 159 -17.97 -20.30 1.85
CA MET A 159 -19.12 -20.40 0.95
C MET A 159 -18.75 -20.97 -0.42
N ASN A 160 -19.73 -21.42 -1.16
CA ASN A 160 -19.64 -21.66 -2.61
C ASN A 160 -19.95 -20.35 -3.36
N PRO A 161 -19.04 -19.76 -4.12
CA PRO A 161 -19.31 -18.51 -4.83
C PRO A 161 -20.39 -18.59 -5.92
N ARG A 162 -20.83 -19.79 -6.27
CA ARG A 162 -21.99 -20.00 -7.17
C ARG A 162 -23.31 -20.04 -6.42
N ASP A 163 -23.27 -20.12 -5.09
CA ASP A 163 -24.41 -20.16 -4.18
C ASP A 163 -24.14 -19.33 -2.93
N PRO A 164 -24.36 -17.99 -2.99
CA PRO A 164 -24.10 -17.10 -1.85
C PRO A 164 -24.86 -17.47 -0.57
N ASP A 165 -26.00 -18.16 -0.68
CA ASP A 165 -26.77 -18.58 0.48
C ASP A 165 -26.12 -19.75 1.25
N SER A 166 -25.09 -20.38 0.67
CA SER A 166 -24.26 -21.40 1.32
C SER A 166 -23.30 -20.86 2.37
N ARG A 167 -23.23 -19.53 2.55
CA ARG A 167 -22.35 -18.87 3.53
C ARG A 167 -22.58 -19.41 4.94
N ARG A 168 -21.49 -19.75 5.60
CA ARG A 168 -21.53 -20.17 7.00
C ARG A 168 -20.28 -19.77 7.75
N VAL A 169 -20.43 -19.46 9.00
CA VAL A 169 -19.31 -19.23 9.94
C VAL A 169 -18.64 -20.57 10.22
N ILE A 170 -17.31 -20.58 10.21
CA ILE A 170 -16.51 -21.73 10.67
C ILE A 170 -15.69 -21.42 11.92
N MET A 171 -15.34 -20.15 12.13
CA MET A 171 -14.60 -19.74 13.32
C MET A 171 -14.92 -18.30 13.69
N THR A 172 -15.22 -18.06 14.96
CA THR A 172 -15.40 -16.74 15.56
C THR A 172 -14.22 -16.44 16.48
N PRO A 173 -13.30 -15.55 16.10
CA PRO A 173 -12.15 -15.21 16.92
C PRO A 173 -12.53 -14.44 18.19
N GLU A 174 -11.70 -14.59 19.23
CA GLU A 174 -11.79 -13.79 20.47
C GLU A 174 -10.94 -12.51 20.42
N ASN A 175 -10.10 -12.36 19.38
CA ASN A 175 -9.16 -11.25 19.19
C ASN A 175 -8.93 -10.96 17.69
N ASP A 176 -8.22 -9.88 17.41
CA ASP A 176 -7.80 -9.47 16.06
C ASP A 176 -6.54 -10.21 15.56
N GLY A 177 -6.15 -9.94 14.33
CA GLY A 177 -4.90 -10.41 13.72
C GLY A 177 -4.99 -11.79 13.06
N TRP A 178 -6.17 -12.26 12.75
CA TRP A 178 -6.38 -13.51 12.02
C TRP A 178 -6.33 -13.28 10.51
N LEU A 179 -5.68 -14.22 9.80
CA LEU A 179 -5.61 -14.28 8.34
C LEU A 179 -5.96 -15.70 7.90
N VAL A 180 -6.57 -15.81 6.74
CA VAL A 180 -6.74 -17.10 6.05
C VAL A 180 -5.60 -17.24 5.06
N GLU A 181 -4.80 -18.31 5.18
CA GLU A 181 -3.60 -18.51 4.39
C GLU A 181 -3.79 -19.51 3.24
N ASP A 182 -4.41 -20.65 3.53
CA ASP A 182 -4.51 -21.74 2.59
C ASP A 182 -5.60 -22.75 2.96
N TRP A 183 -5.91 -23.67 2.04
CA TRP A 183 -6.72 -24.85 2.27
C TRP A 183 -5.87 -26.11 2.19
N ALA A 184 -6.17 -27.09 3.04
CA ALA A 184 -5.68 -28.45 2.83
C ALA A 184 -6.24 -29.02 1.52
N HIS A 185 -5.45 -29.79 0.79
CA HIS A 185 -5.82 -30.32 -0.52
C HIS A 185 -6.98 -31.31 -0.44
N ASP A 186 -7.18 -31.95 0.73
CA ASP A 186 -8.35 -32.80 1.02
C ASP A 186 -9.64 -31.98 1.23
N GLY A 187 -9.56 -30.65 1.32
CA GLY A 187 -10.67 -29.73 1.59
C GLY A 187 -11.17 -29.77 3.04
N GLY A 188 -10.57 -30.58 3.89
CA GLY A 188 -11.04 -30.82 5.26
C GLY A 188 -10.63 -29.73 6.26
N HIS A 189 -9.62 -28.96 5.94
CA HIS A 189 -9.06 -27.97 6.86
C HIS A 189 -8.65 -26.67 6.15
N ILE A 190 -8.76 -25.57 6.87
CA ILE A 190 -8.20 -24.27 6.49
C ILE A 190 -6.97 -24.02 7.35
N LEU A 191 -5.90 -23.51 6.74
CA LEU A 191 -4.74 -22.95 7.40
C LEU A 191 -5.03 -21.50 7.72
N ALA A 192 -5.01 -21.14 8.99
CA ALA A 192 -5.12 -19.78 9.46
C ALA A 192 -3.84 -19.32 10.17
N LEU A 193 -3.46 -18.08 9.97
CA LEU A 193 -2.36 -17.42 10.65
C LEU A 193 -2.93 -16.40 11.65
N HIS A 194 -2.50 -16.50 12.91
CA HIS A 194 -2.82 -15.52 13.92
C HIS A 194 -1.58 -14.70 14.26
N LEU A 195 -1.56 -13.46 13.81
CA LEU A 195 -0.48 -12.51 14.05
C LEU A 195 -0.68 -11.77 15.37
N THR A 196 0.36 -11.79 16.19
CA THR A 196 0.48 -10.97 17.39
C THR A 196 1.74 -10.11 17.30
N TRP A 197 1.99 -9.23 18.27
CA TRP A 197 3.25 -8.47 18.33
C TRP A 197 4.52 -9.33 18.35
N TYR A 198 4.42 -10.54 18.91
CA TYR A 198 5.60 -11.34 19.26
C TYR A 198 5.66 -12.67 18.53
N ALA A 199 4.59 -13.06 17.85
CA ALA A 199 4.52 -14.35 17.18
C ALA A 199 3.46 -14.38 16.07
N GLY A 200 3.71 -15.21 15.06
CA GLY A 200 2.72 -15.63 14.07
C GLY A 200 2.43 -17.11 14.29
N TYR A 201 1.23 -17.42 14.76
CA TYR A 201 0.80 -18.79 15.11
C TYR A 201 0.00 -19.40 13.96
N LEU A 202 0.35 -20.63 13.58
CA LEU A 202 -0.41 -21.39 12.59
C LEU A 202 -1.48 -22.25 13.24
N TRP A 203 -2.68 -22.17 12.72
CA TRP A 203 -3.84 -22.91 13.17
C TRP A 203 -4.45 -23.70 12.00
N SER A 204 -4.93 -24.90 12.30
CA SER A 204 -5.78 -25.70 11.41
C SER A 204 -7.22 -25.58 11.89
N ILE A 205 -8.13 -25.26 11.00
CA ILE A 205 -9.57 -25.13 11.29
C ILE A 205 -10.31 -26.16 10.46
N ASN A 206 -11.03 -27.10 11.11
CA ASN A 206 -11.83 -28.08 10.40
C ASN A 206 -13.01 -27.41 9.68
N THR A 207 -13.12 -27.60 8.37
CA THR A 207 -14.11 -26.93 7.53
C THR A 207 -15.56 -27.35 7.80
N THR A 208 -15.78 -28.49 8.45
CA THR A 208 -17.12 -29.01 8.76
C THR A 208 -17.56 -28.68 10.19
N SER A 209 -16.69 -28.95 11.18
CA SER A 209 -17.02 -28.78 12.60
C SER A 209 -16.64 -27.42 13.16
N GLY A 210 -15.74 -26.67 12.51
CA GLY A 210 -15.14 -25.46 13.05
C GLY A 210 -14.12 -25.71 14.18
N GLU A 211 -13.77 -26.97 14.44
CA GLU A 211 -12.77 -27.31 15.45
C GLU A 211 -11.40 -26.73 15.05
N THR A 212 -10.75 -26.05 16.00
CA THR A 212 -9.45 -25.40 15.80
C THR A 212 -8.34 -26.18 16.48
N ARG A 213 -7.19 -26.30 15.82
CA ARG A 213 -5.97 -26.91 16.37
C ARG A 213 -4.78 -26.00 16.13
N LEU A 214 -4.08 -25.62 17.20
CA LEU A 214 -2.81 -24.91 17.11
C LEU A 214 -1.73 -25.88 16.58
N LEU A 215 -1.12 -25.53 15.45
CA LEU A 215 -0.05 -26.33 14.81
C LEU A 215 1.33 -26.00 15.38
N THR A 216 1.54 -24.76 15.80
CA THR A 216 2.79 -24.25 16.36
C THR A 216 2.74 -24.26 17.89
N ASN A 217 2.56 -25.44 18.48
CA ASN A 217 2.27 -25.62 19.91
C ASN A 217 3.47 -26.07 20.75
N THR A 218 4.65 -26.30 20.15
CA THR A 218 5.87 -26.64 20.86
C THR A 218 6.87 -25.50 20.83
N PRO A 219 7.86 -25.43 21.78
CA PRO A 219 8.91 -24.41 21.76
C PRO A 219 9.68 -24.37 20.43
N GLU A 220 9.87 -25.53 19.80
CA GLU A 220 10.57 -25.64 18.52
C GLU A 220 9.75 -25.13 17.34
N THR A 221 8.41 -25.15 17.44
CA THR A 221 7.47 -24.69 16.42
C THR A 221 6.94 -23.28 16.68
N GLN A 222 7.15 -22.72 17.88
CA GLN A 222 6.79 -21.34 18.22
C GLN A 222 7.76 -20.36 17.56
N LYS A 223 7.47 -20.04 16.30
CA LYS A 223 8.22 -19.08 15.49
C LYS A 223 7.28 -17.99 15.00
N TYR A 224 7.83 -16.94 14.44
CA TYR A 224 7.05 -15.86 13.84
C TYR A 224 6.81 -16.17 12.36
N PHE A 225 5.72 -16.88 12.05
CA PHE A 225 5.28 -17.10 10.68
C PHE A 225 4.67 -15.81 10.13
N LEU A 226 5.01 -15.49 8.89
CA LEU A 226 4.48 -14.34 8.13
C LEU A 226 3.52 -14.78 7.04
N GLU A 227 3.72 -15.99 6.51
CA GLU A 227 2.94 -16.62 5.45
C GLU A 227 3.10 -18.12 5.52
N ALA A 228 2.12 -18.88 5.05
CA ALA A 228 2.21 -20.34 5.08
C ALA A 228 1.33 -21.02 4.00
N ARG A 229 1.79 -22.16 3.48
CA ARG A 229 1.08 -22.99 2.48
C ARG A 229 1.20 -24.47 2.86
N TYR A 230 0.11 -25.21 2.68
CA TYR A 230 0.13 -26.66 2.78
C TYR A 230 0.95 -27.28 1.64
N THR A 231 1.58 -28.43 1.92
CA THR A 231 2.06 -29.31 0.84
C THR A 231 0.89 -30.05 0.19
N PRO A 232 0.97 -30.44 -1.11
CA PRO A 232 -0.15 -31.13 -1.78
C PRO A 232 -0.59 -32.45 -1.17
N ASP A 233 0.25 -33.09 -0.34
CA ASP A 233 -0.07 -34.30 0.40
C ASP A 233 -0.60 -34.03 1.82
N ASP A 234 -0.81 -32.75 2.18
CA ASP A 234 -1.25 -32.26 3.49
C ASP A 234 -0.39 -32.70 4.68
N LYS A 235 0.85 -33.18 4.43
CA LYS A 235 1.74 -33.70 5.47
C LYS A 235 2.69 -32.67 6.04
N GLY A 236 2.74 -31.51 5.46
CA GLY A 236 3.59 -30.42 5.90
C GLY A 236 3.10 -29.05 5.47
N ILE A 237 3.81 -28.04 5.94
CA ILE A 237 3.56 -26.64 5.65
C ILE A 237 4.91 -26.00 5.33
N PHE A 238 4.97 -25.26 4.22
CA PHE A 238 6.03 -24.30 3.97
C PHE A 238 5.60 -22.94 4.51
N GLY A 239 6.51 -22.18 5.12
CA GLY A 239 6.21 -20.85 5.62
C GLY A 239 7.40 -19.90 5.55
N LEU A 240 7.11 -18.62 5.38
CA LEU A 240 8.04 -17.52 5.63
C LEU A 240 8.14 -17.31 7.14
N VAL A 241 9.34 -17.39 7.69
CA VAL A 241 9.58 -17.31 9.13
C VAL A 241 10.57 -16.21 9.44
N LEU A 242 10.11 -15.24 10.25
CA LEU A 242 10.95 -14.17 10.78
C LEU A 242 11.81 -14.70 11.93
N GLY A 243 13.11 -14.66 11.76
CA GLY A 243 14.09 -15.04 12.77
C GLY A 243 14.42 -13.92 13.76
N VAL A 244 15.11 -14.28 14.81
CA VAL A 244 15.43 -13.41 15.98
C VAL A 244 16.19 -12.13 15.59
N HIS A 245 16.92 -12.15 14.48
CA HIS A 245 17.71 -11.00 13.99
C HIS A 245 17.04 -10.27 12.82
N GLY A 246 15.74 -10.51 12.60
CA GLY A 246 15.02 -9.89 11.48
C GLY A 246 15.28 -10.55 10.12
N VAL A 247 16.00 -11.66 10.06
CA VAL A 247 16.25 -12.42 8.83
C VAL A 247 15.06 -13.34 8.57
N ILE A 248 14.46 -13.25 7.38
CA ILE A 248 13.36 -14.11 7.00
C ILE A 248 13.90 -15.30 6.22
N THR A 249 13.44 -16.50 6.60
CA THR A 249 13.81 -17.77 5.96
C THR A 249 12.55 -18.51 5.52
N ILE A 250 12.69 -19.42 4.56
CA ILE A 250 11.63 -20.36 4.21
C ILE A 250 11.86 -21.62 5.04
N GLU A 251 10.83 -22.05 5.77
CA GLU A 251 10.91 -23.22 6.65
C GLU A 251 9.79 -24.21 6.36
N TYR A 252 10.10 -25.49 6.47
CA TYR A 252 9.15 -26.59 6.34
C TYR A 252 8.79 -27.12 7.72
N LEU A 253 7.51 -27.10 8.05
CA LEU A 253 6.93 -27.68 9.28
C LEU A 253 6.24 -29.02 8.92
N PRO A 254 6.77 -30.18 9.35
CA PRO A 254 6.08 -31.45 9.16
C PRO A 254 4.90 -31.56 10.13
N LEU A 255 3.73 -31.99 9.62
CA LEU A 255 2.51 -32.17 10.41
C LEU A 255 2.37 -33.59 10.97
N GLU A 256 3.04 -34.55 10.34
CA GLU A 256 3.12 -35.94 10.81
C GLU A 256 4.42 -36.13 11.65
N ASN A 257 4.30 -36.92 12.70
CA ASN A 257 5.43 -37.39 13.55
C ASN A 257 6.20 -36.32 14.33
N ASN A 258 5.67 -35.09 14.49
CA ASN A 258 6.34 -34.01 15.24
C ASN A 258 7.82 -33.83 14.84
N GLY A 259 8.14 -33.96 13.58
CA GLY A 259 9.49 -33.76 13.07
C GLY A 259 9.99 -32.33 13.28
N PRO A 260 11.31 -32.12 13.32
CA PRO A 260 11.86 -30.77 13.49
C PRO A 260 11.56 -29.89 12.27
N ILE A 261 11.26 -28.63 12.52
CA ILE A 261 11.22 -27.61 11.47
C ILE A 261 12.60 -27.51 10.81
N ARG A 262 12.63 -27.39 9.49
CA ARG A 262 13.87 -27.27 8.71
C ARG A 262 13.78 -26.16 7.68
N LYS A 263 14.91 -25.47 7.42
CA LYS A 263 15.02 -24.49 6.34
C LYS A 263 15.02 -25.16 4.99
N VAL A 264 14.25 -24.63 4.05
CA VAL A 264 14.13 -25.18 2.69
C VAL A 264 13.90 -24.03 1.69
N PRO A 265 14.84 -23.72 0.83
CA PRO A 265 16.23 -24.24 0.75
C PRO A 265 17.10 -23.89 1.98
N PRO A 266 18.12 -24.70 2.31
CA PRO A 266 18.86 -24.55 3.56
C PRO A 266 19.68 -23.27 3.71
N ASN A 267 20.03 -22.60 2.61
CA ASN A 267 20.90 -21.42 2.57
C ASN A 267 20.16 -20.14 2.15
N VAL A 268 18.84 -20.13 2.23
CA VAL A 268 18.04 -18.93 1.88
C VAL A 268 17.93 -18.03 3.11
N PHE A 269 18.21 -16.75 2.87
CA PHE A 269 18.11 -15.67 3.83
C PHE A 269 17.46 -14.46 3.14
N ASP A 270 16.76 -13.63 3.91
CA ASP A 270 16.04 -12.46 3.43
C ASP A 270 15.01 -12.81 2.33
N ALA A 271 14.25 -13.90 2.54
CA ALA A 271 13.11 -14.26 1.71
C ALA A 271 11.99 -13.22 1.91
N LEU A 272 11.41 -12.72 0.82
CA LEU A 272 10.41 -11.65 0.82
C LEU A 272 9.02 -12.15 0.41
N ASP A 273 8.98 -13.21 -0.40
CA ASP A 273 7.76 -13.80 -0.96
C ASP A 273 8.04 -15.26 -1.31
N MET A 274 7.01 -16.11 -1.27
CA MET A 274 7.10 -17.50 -1.73
C MET A 274 5.78 -17.97 -2.31
N GLU A 275 5.83 -18.82 -3.34
CA GLU A 275 4.66 -19.46 -3.91
C GLU A 275 4.98 -20.89 -4.33
N LEU A 276 4.15 -21.84 -3.88
CA LEU A 276 4.27 -23.25 -4.21
C LEU A 276 3.45 -23.57 -5.47
N SER A 277 4.01 -24.37 -6.40
CA SER A 277 3.21 -24.85 -7.54
C SER A 277 2.08 -25.76 -7.08
N PRO A 278 0.95 -25.85 -7.80
CA PRO A 278 -0.19 -26.70 -7.43
C PRO A 278 0.19 -28.17 -7.17
N ASP A 279 1.17 -28.72 -7.88
CA ASP A 279 1.68 -30.07 -7.65
C ASP A 279 2.75 -30.16 -6.55
N GLY A 280 3.16 -29.00 -5.97
CA GLY A 280 4.17 -28.91 -4.94
C GLY A 280 5.61 -29.21 -5.37
N VAL A 281 5.85 -29.46 -6.66
CA VAL A 281 7.19 -29.80 -7.18
C VAL A 281 8.09 -28.56 -7.22
N TRP A 282 7.52 -27.40 -7.50
CA TRP A 282 8.25 -26.14 -7.63
C TRP A 282 7.86 -25.16 -6.54
N MET A 283 8.85 -24.49 -5.99
CA MET A 283 8.69 -23.32 -5.15
C MET A 283 9.37 -22.14 -5.82
N ALA A 284 8.61 -21.09 -6.11
CA ALA A 284 9.14 -19.78 -6.45
C ALA A 284 9.34 -18.98 -5.18
N TYR A 285 10.42 -18.22 -5.09
CA TYR A 285 10.65 -17.32 -3.97
C TYR A 285 11.49 -16.13 -4.37
N VAL A 286 11.34 -15.04 -3.66
CA VAL A 286 12.08 -13.80 -3.87
C VAL A 286 13.03 -13.59 -2.70
N THR A 287 14.29 -13.27 -2.98
CA THR A 287 15.26 -12.88 -1.96
C THR A 287 15.87 -11.53 -2.30
N GLY A 288 16.45 -10.88 -1.32
CA GLY A 288 17.28 -9.70 -1.56
C GLY A 288 16.97 -8.56 -0.62
N LYS A 289 17.64 -7.44 -0.90
CA LYS A 289 17.43 -6.19 -0.18
C LYS A 289 16.60 -5.27 -1.07
N LYS A 290 15.55 -4.76 -0.52
CA LYS A 290 14.69 -3.65 -0.96
C LYS A 290 14.71 -3.28 -2.46
N GLU A 291 15.84 -2.83 -3.00
CA GLU A 291 16.01 -2.36 -4.38
C GLU A 291 16.65 -3.39 -5.32
N THR A 292 17.08 -4.53 -4.80
CA THR A 292 17.84 -5.55 -5.54
C THR A 292 17.35 -6.96 -5.26
N GLN A 293 16.03 -7.16 -5.48
CA GLN A 293 15.43 -8.46 -5.30
C GLN A 293 15.79 -9.40 -6.46
N THR A 294 15.80 -10.67 -6.18
CA THR A 294 16.07 -11.73 -7.15
C THR A 294 15.01 -12.82 -7.01
N LEU A 295 14.44 -13.21 -8.14
CA LEU A 295 13.50 -14.32 -8.23
C LEU A 295 14.25 -15.64 -8.40
N HIS A 296 13.85 -16.64 -7.64
CA HIS A 296 14.38 -17.99 -7.62
C HIS A 296 13.29 -19.02 -7.87
N VAL A 297 13.66 -20.18 -8.42
CA VAL A 297 12.79 -21.35 -8.54
C VAL A 297 13.53 -22.57 -8.07
N PHE A 298 12.95 -23.28 -7.12
CA PHE A 298 13.54 -24.42 -6.43
C PHE A 298 12.65 -25.66 -6.58
N ASN A 299 13.27 -26.81 -6.83
CA ASN A 299 12.57 -28.09 -6.85
C ASN A 299 12.51 -28.66 -5.42
N THR A 300 11.33 -28.75 -4.86
CA THR A 300 11.10 -29.19 -3.48
C THR A 300 11.40 -30.66 -3.23
N ILE A 301 11.40 -31.49 -4.28
CA ILE A 301 11.60 -32.94 -4.24
C ILE A 301 13.10 -33.27 -4.38
N THR A 302 13.77 -32.69 -5.38
CA THR A 302 15.20 -32.98 -5.63
C THR A 302 16.13 -32.14 -4.77
N GLY A 303 15.66 -31.01 -4.26
CA GLY A 303 16.47 -30.06 -3.52
C GLY A 303 17.34 -29.16 -4.41
N GLU A 304 17.10 -29.15 -5.71
CA GLU A 304 17.89 -28.41 -6.69
C GLU A 304 17.24 -27.08 -7.05
N GLU A 305 18.05 -26.04 -7.12
CA GLU A 305 17.62 -24.73 -7.60
C GLU A 305 17.78 -24.65 -9.13
N GLN A 306 16.82 -24.04 -9.80
CA GLN A 306 16.92 -23.72 -11.22
C GLN A 306 18.08 -22.73 -11.45
N PRO A 307 18.71 -22.74 -12.63
CA PRO A 307 19.66 -21.71 -13.00
C PRO A 307 19.06 -20.32 -12.85
N LYS A 308 19.93 -19.34 -12.54
CA LYS A 308 19.53 -17.95 -12.38
C LYS A 308 18.60 -17.48 -13.51
N ILE A 309 17.43 -16.99 -13.15
CA ILE A 309 16.48 -16.41 -14.09
C ILE A 309 17.13 -15.19 -14.76
N PRO A 310 17.04 -15.04 -16.11
CA PRO A 310 17.74 -14.00 -16.86
C PRO A 310 17.04 -12.62 -16.72
N LEU A 311 16.82 -12.18 -15.50
CA LEU A 311 16.34 -10.85 -15.15
C LEU A 311 17.38 -10.12 -14.31
N ALA A 312 17.45 -8.82 -14.48
CA ALA A 312 18.22 -7.98 -13.57
C ALA A 312 17.56 -7.94 -12.17
N PRO A 313 18.33 -7.76 -11.10
CA PRO A 313 17.73 -7.51 -9.80
C PRO A 313 16.83 -6.26 -9.84
N ALA A 314 15.60 -6.38 -9.32
CA ALA A 314 14.59 -5.32 -9.34
C ALA A 314 13.54 -5.60 -8.25
N LEU A 315 12.32 -5.10 -8.38
CA LEU A 315 11.20 -5.41 -7.50
C LEU A 315 10.34 -6.51 -8.12
N PHE A 316 9.91 -7.45 -7.29
CA PHE A 316 8.99 -8.52 -7.66
C PHE A 316 7.78 -8.49 -6.75
N ALA A 317 6.61 -8.84 -7.29
CA ALA A 317 5.38 -8.98 -6.53
C ALA A 317 4.43 -10.00 -7.16
N ARG A 318 3.57 -10.59 -6.32
CA ARG A 318 2.49 -11.49 -6.75
C ARG A 318 2.96 -12.67 -7.57
N LEU A 319 3.66 -13.57 -6.96
CA LEU A 319 4.01 -14.86 -7.58
C LEU A 319 2.76 -15.74 -7.68
N ARG A 320 2.46 -16.30 -8.87
CA ARG A 320 1.38 -17.29 -9.05
C ARG A 320 1.73 -18.26 -10.16
N TRP A 321 1.58 -19.56 -9.87
CA TRP A 321 1.76 -20.61 -10.85
C TRP A 321 0.49 -20.84 -11.68
N THR A 322 0.67 -21.33 -12.92
CA THR A 322 -0.43 -21.92 -13.69
C THR A 322 -0.83 -23.27 -13.11
N GLU A 323 -2.10 -23.66 -13.30
CA GLU A 323 -2.63 -24.97 -12.84
C GLU A 323 -1.89 -26.18 -13.45
N ASP A 324 -1.31 -26.02 -14.62
CA ASP A 324 -0.48 -27.04 -15.28
C ASP A 324 0.98 -27.06 -14.79
N ASN A 325 1.33 -26.24 -13.81
CA ASN A 325 2.67 -26.13 -13.19
C ASN A 325 3.80 -25.74 -14.16
N THR A 326 3.48 -25.19 -15.33
CA THR A 326 4.48 -24.89 -16.35
C THR A 326 4.99 -23.46 -16.31
N GLN A 327 4.17 -22.52 -15.87
CA GLN A 327 4.52 -21.10 -15.87
C GLN A 327 4.30 -20.45 -14.50
N LEU A 328 5.25 -19.63 -14.12
CA LEU A 328 5.16 -18.71 -12.99
C LEU A 328 4.88 -17.32 -13.54
N GLY A 329 3.77 -16.70 -13.15
CA GLY A 329 3.46 -15.28 -13.40
C GLY A 329 3.93 -14.41 -12.24
N PHE A 330 4.33 -13.19 -12.55
CA PHE A 330 4.76 -12.21 -11.53
C PHE A 330 4.75 -10.79 -12.07
N ASN A 331 4.76 -9.82 -11.17
CA ASN A 331 5.01 -8.42 -11.46
C ASN A 331 6.49 -8.12 -11.30
N TYR A 332 7.04 -7.35 -12.24
CA TYR A 332 8.44 -6.94 -12.25
C TYR A 332 8.54 -5.46 -12.58
N GLY A 333 9.24 -4.69 -11.72
CA GLY A 333 9.39 -3.25 -11.85
C GLY A 333 10.64 -2.74 -11.14
N SER A 334 10.98 -1.46 -11.34
CA SER A 334 12.13 -0.82 -10.70
C SER A 334 11.95 0.71 -10.67
N ALA A 335 12.87 1.42 -10.06
CA ALA A 335 12.88 2.89 -10.11
C ALA A 335 12.93 3.47 -11.55
N ALA A 336 13.39 2.70 -12.53
CA ALA A 336 13.50 3.11 -13.93
C ALA A 336 12.35 2.57 -14.83
N MET A 337 11.49 1.72 -14.29
CA MET A 337 10.46 1.04 -15.08
C MET A 337 9.22 0.77 -14.21
N PRO A 338 8.02 1.21 -14.63
CA PRO A 338 6.78 0.88 -13.95
C PRO A 338 6.57 -0.64 -13.92
N PHE A 339 5.79 -1.12 -12.96
CA PHE A 339 5.47 -2.54 -12.87
C PHE A 339 4.77 -3.04 -14.14
N GLN A 340 5.24 -4.18 -14.62
CA GLN A 340 4.69 -4.90 -15.76
C GLN A 340 4.50 -6.37 -15.41
N ALA A 341 3.55 -7.02 -16.09
CA ALA A 341 3.28 -8.44 -15.96
C ALA A 341 4.29 -9.28 -16.78
N TYR A 342 4.84 -10.29 -16.14
CA TYR A 342 5.81 -11.22 -16.73
C TYR A 342 5.44 -12.68 -16.43
N SER A 343 6.00 -13.61 -17.21
CA SER A 343 6.00 -15.03 -16.86
C SER A 343 7.38 -15.67 -17.06
N TYR A 344 7.61 -16.74 -16.30
CA TYR A 344 8.76 -17.63 -16.45
C TYR A 344 8.27 -19.07 -16.67
N ASN A 345 8.68 -19.68 -17.78
CA ASN A 345 8.39 -21.08 -18.05
C ASN A 345 9.49 -21.97 -17.43
N VAL A 346 9.12 -22.83 -16.48
CA VAL A 346 10.06 -23.64 -15.71
C VAL A 346 10.77 -24.71 -16.53
N GLN A 347 10.17 -25.20 -17.62
CA GLN A 347 10.71 -26.23 -18.48
C GLN A 347 11.68 -25.65 -19.54
N THR A 348 11.24 -24.61 -20.25
CA THR A 348 12.02 -23.95 -21.29
C THR A 348 12.99 -22.90 -20.76
N ARG A 349 12.79 -22.46 -19.51
CA ARG A 349 13.55 -21.39 -18.83
C ARG A 349 13.43 -20.02 -19.51
N GLN A 350 12.37 -19.82 -20.26
CA GLN A 350 12.10 -18.58 -20.97
C GLN A 350 11.35 -17.62 -20.07
N VAL A 351 11.82 -16.36 -20.01
CA VAL A 351 11.07 -15.23 -19.46
C VAL A 351 10.31 -14.57 -20.59
N THR A 352 9.05 -14.25 -20.35
CA THR A 352 8.18 -13.56 -21.31
C THR A 352 7.56 -12.33 -20.66
N GLN A 353 7.70 -11.17 -21.27
CA GLN A 353 6.98 -9.96 -20.91
C GLN A 353 5.57 -10.00 -21.51
N TRP A 354 4.55 -9.69 -20.71
CA TRP A 354 3.15 -9.73 -21.13
C TRP A 354 2.55 -8.35 -21.37
N THR A 355 2.97 -7.37 -20.59
CA THR A 355 2.50 -5.99 -20.73
C THR A 355 3.66 -5.06 -20.96
N HIS A 356 3.41 -3.94 -21.64
CA HIS A 356 4.40 -2.92 -21.89
C HIS A 356 3.79 -1.52 -21.77
N THR A 357 4.43 -0.67 -20.97
CA THR A 357 4.09 0.74 -20.88
C THR A 357 5.19 1.58 -21.52
N ASP A 358 4.85 2.34 -22.54
CA ASP A 358 5.81 3.19 -23.23
C ASP A 358 6.10 4.46 -22.41
N ILE A 359 7.28 4.51 -21.83
CA ILE A 359 7.81 5.66 -21.09
C ILE A 359 8.86 6.45 -21.89
N SER A 360 9.11 6.08 -23.16
CA SER A 360 10.18 6.67 -23.98
C SER A 360 10.01 8.16 -24.26
N SER A 361 8.77 8.66 -24.18
CA SER A 361 8.44 10.07 -24.33
C SER A 361 8.79 10.93 -23.10
N LEU A 362 9.12 10.31 -21.96
CA LEU A 362 9.47 10.98 -20.73
C LEU A 362 11.00 11.06 -20.53
N PRO A 363 11.52 12.19 -20.11
CA PRO A 363 12.97 12.40 -19.94
C PRO A 363 13.61 11.52 -18.85
N THR A 364 12.83 11.04 -17.89
CA THR A 364 13.28 10.41 -16.64
C THR A 364 13.63 8.94 -16.70
N ALA A 365 13.56 8.29 -17.85
CA ALA A 365 13.79 6.84 -17.99
C ALA A 365 15.13 6.32 -17.39
N GLN A 366 15.93 7.16 -16.73
CA GLN A 366 17.25 6.78 -16.21
C GLN A 366 17.62 7.36 -14.83
N VAL A 367 16.70 7.95 -14.09
CA VAL A 367 17.02 8.47 -12.75
C VAL A 367 17.22 7.31 -11.78
N LYS A 368 18.45 7.19 -11.27
CA LYS A 368 18.78 6.21 -10.23
C LYS A 368 18.70 6.87 -8.87
N PRO A 369 17.97 6.31 -7.90
CA PRO A 369 17.98 6.80 -6.53
C PRO A 369 19.37 6.59 -5.89
N GLU A 370 19.79 7.56 -5.11
CA GLU A 370 21.01 7.47 -4.28
C GLU A 370 20.56 7.01 -2.88
N LEU A 371 21.07 5.88 -2.38
CA LEU A 371 20.89 5.49 -0.98
C LEU A 371 21.76 6.39 -0.10
N ILE A 372 21.11 7.19 0.73
CA ILE A 372 21.74 8.08 1.68
C ILE A 372 21.64 7.46 3.09
N LYS A 373 22.75 7.48 3.82
CA LYS A 373 22.81 7.06 5.22
C LYS A 373 23.30 8.23 6.06
N MET A 374 22.71 8.40 7.24
CA MET A 374 23.06 9.46 8.16
C MET A 374 22.87 9.04 9.62
N ARG A 375 23.44 9.80 10.55
CA ARG A 375 23.23 9.63 11.99
C ARG A 375 22.11 10.53 12.46
N SER A 376 21.19 9.98 13.24
CA SER A 376 20.15 10.72 13.91
C SER A 376 20.67 11.34 15.23
N PHE A 377 19.80 12.02 15.96
CA PHE A 377 20.08 12.76 17.19
C PHE A 377 20.74 11.91 18.31
N ASP A 378 20.56 10.60 18.26
CA ASP A 378 21.04 9.60 19.24
C ASP A 378 22.04 8.61 18.63
N GLU A 379 22.73 9.01 17.55
CA GLU A 379 23.69 8.21 16.80
C GLU A 379 23.12 6.97 16.10
N LEU A 380 21.80 6.77 16.09
CA LEU A 380 21.16 5.73 15.30
C LEU A 380 21.40 6.00 13.81
N GLU A 381 21.84 4.97 13.06
CA GLU A 381 21.92 5.07 11.61
C GLU A 381 20.52 4.94 11.01
N ILE A 382 20.08 5.98 10.31
CA ILE A 382 18.89 6.02 9.48
C ILE A 382 19.26 6.16 8.02
N SER A 383 18.33 5.89 7.11
CA SER A 383 18.59 5.98 5.67
C SER A 383 17.41 6.55 4.91
N GLY A 384 17.62 6.85 3.65
CA GLY A 384 16.59 7.26 2.72
C GLY A 384 17.10 7.25 1.28
N TYR A 385 16.22 7.43 0.35
CA TYR A 385 16.55 7.46 -1.07
C TYR A 385 16.35 8.85 -1.64
N LEU A 386 17.37 9.32 -2.35
CA LEU A 386 17.38 10.64 -2.96
C LEU A 386 17.37 10.53 -4.48
N TYR A 387 16.38 11.13 -5.10
CA TYR A 387 16.30 11.30 -6.55
C TYR A 387 16.69 12.74 -6.89
N ARG A 388 17.63 12.89 -7.83
CA ARG A 388 18.13 14.22 -8.22
C ARG A 388 17.71 14.57 -9.64
N PRO A 389 17.32 15.82 -9.89
CA PRO A 389 17.15 16.30 -11.25
C PRO A 389 18.48 16.31 -12.00
N ASP A 390 18.41 16.24 -13.34
CA ASP A 390 19.58 16.28 -14.21
C ASP A 390 20.39 17.59 -13.98
N PRO A 391 21.65 17.51 -13.53
CA PRO A 391 22.47 18.68 -13.26
C PRO A 391 22.86 19.47 -14.52
N GLN A 392 22.74 18.88 -15.72
CA GLN A 392 22.97 19.60 -16.97
C GLN A 392 21.77 20.49 -17.31
N LYS A 393 20.55 20.01 -17.05
CA LYS A 393 19.32 20.76 -17.24
C LYS A 393 19.08 21.76 -16.11
N PHE A 394 19.43 21.40 -14.89
CA PHE A 394 19.18 22.18 -13.68
C PHE A 394 20.49 22.38 -12.88
N PRO A 395 21.37 23.30 -13.32
CA PRO A 395 22.63 23.55 -12.63
C PRO A 395 22.43 24.22 -11.27
N GLY A 396 23.43 24.08 -10.39
CA GLY A 396 23.45 24.71 -9.07
C GLY A 396 22.70 23.90 -8.01
N LYS A 397 22.50 24.54 -6.83
CA LYS A 397 21.79 23.93 -5.72
C LYS A 397 20.29 23.80 -6.02
N ARG A 398 19.74 22.63 -5.76
CA ARG A 398 18.33 22.32 -6.08
C ARG A 398 17.46 22.31 -4.84
N PRO A 399 16.22 22.84 -4.92
CA PRO A 399 15.22 22.64 -3.89
C PRO A 399 14.95 21.16 -3.72
N VAL A 400 14.45 20.78 -2.55
CA VAL A 400 14.13 19.38 -2.23
C VAL A 400 12.77 19.28 -1.56
N VAL A 401 12.00 18.27 -1.94
CA VAL A 401 10.80 17.84 -1.22
C VAL A 401 11.13 16.54 -0.49
N ILE A 402 10.93 16.53 0.82
CA ILE A 402 10.98 15.33 1.66
C ILE A 402 9.60 14.69 1.60
N SER A 403 9.51 13.42 1.18
CA SER A 403 8.27 12.66 1.09
C SER A 403 8.29 11.52 2.08
N ILE A 404 7.44 11.56 3.11
CA ILE A 404 7.42 10.62 4.22
C ILE A 404 6.31 9.60 3.99
N HIS A 405 6.65 8.30 4.07
CA HIS A 405 5.70 7.22 3.93
C HIS A 405 4.67 7.17 5.07
N GLY A 406 3.52 6.56 4.79
CA GLY A 406 2.50 6.23 5.80
C GLY A 406 2.91 5.06 6.70
N GLY A 407 1.98 4.57 7.49
CA GLY A 407 2.18 3.44 8.38
C GLY A 407 1.89 3.79 9.83
N PRO A 408 2.89 3.86 10.76
CA PRO A 408 4.34 3.95 10.60
C PRO A 408 5.06 2.68 10.15
N SER A 409 4.49 1.51 10.42
CA SER A 409 5.06 0.20 10.06
C SER A 409 5.03 -0.05 8.55
N ALA A 410 5.69 0.80 7.79
CA ALA A 410 5.92 0.70 6.35
C ALA A 410 7.37 1.09 6.03
N GLU A 411 7.75 1.05 4.77
CA GLU A 411 9.05 1.52 4.29
C GLU A 411 8.95 2.06 2.87
N TYR A 412 9.82 2.97 2.53
CA TYR A 412 10.02 3.34 1.13
C TYR A 412 11.09 2.43 0.50
N VAL A 413 10.73 1.83 -0.63
CA VAL A 413 11.64 1.13 -1.54
C VAL A 413 11.69 1.88 -2.87
N PRO A 414 12.83 1.87 -3.60
CA PRO A 414 12.93 2.54 -4.88
C PRO A 414 12.06 1.89 -5.95
N GLU A 415 10.92 2.47 -6.20
CA GLU A 415 10.00 2.11 -7.28
C GLU A 415 9.91 3.24 -8.31
N TYR A 416 9.20 3.02 -9.39
CA TYR A 416 8.97 4.03 -10.42
C TYR A 416 8.13 5.18 -9.84
N LEU A 417 8.63 6.41 -9.96
CA LEU A 417 8.03 7.58 -9.32
C LEU A 417 6.69 8.03 -9.93
N GLY A 418 6.25 7.43 -11.04
CA GLY A 418 5.00 7.83 -11.70
C GLY A 418 4.99 9.32 -12.01
N ALA A 419 3.91 9.99 -11.61
CA ALA A 419 3.72 11.42 -11.85
C ALA A 419 4.78 12.30 -11.18
N TYR A 420 5.37 11.86 -10.06
CA TYR A 420 6.42 12.63 -9.37
C TYR A 420 7.73 12.78 -10.17
N ASN A 421 7.90 12.06 -11.28
CA ASN A 421 8.97 12.35 -12.23
C ASN A 421 8.90 13.78 -12.79
N TYR A 422 7.71 14.40 -12.83
CA TYR A 422 7.54 15.80 -13.22
C TYR A 422 8.37 16.78 -12.35
N TYR A 423 8.52 16.47 -11.05
CA TYR A 423 9.33 17.29 -10.14
C TYR A 423 10.80 17.29 -10.54
N LEU A 424 11.34 16.13 -10.91
CA LEU A 424 12.72 16.00 -11.37
C LEU A 424 12.93 16.64 -12.73
N ASP A 425 12.02 16.34 -13.66
CA ASP A 425 12.16 16.67 -15.08
C ASP A 425 11.81 18.10 -15.43
N THR A 426 10.79 18.67 -14.79
CA THR A 426 10.22 19.96 -15.17
C THR A 426 10.47 21.02 -14.12
N LEU A 427 10.29 20.70 -12.85
CA LEU A 427 10.51 21.66 -11.77
C LEU A 427 11.99 21.75 -11.38
N GLY A 428 12.77 20.70 -11.61
CA GLY A 428 14.15 20.60 -11.16
C GLY A 428 14.23 20.54 -9.63
N VAL A 429 13.27 19.88 -8.99
CA VAL A 429 13.19 19.65 -7.54
C VAL A 429 13.68 18.23 -7.24
N ALA A 430 14.58 18.09 -6.29
CA ALA A 430 15.00 16.79 -5.79
C ALA A 430 13.92 16.19 -4.88
N LEU A 431 13.80 14.86 -4.86
CA LEU A 431 12.87 14.13 -3.99
C LEU A 431 13.68 13.28 -3.01
N PHE A 432 13.39 13.40 -1.72
CA PHE A 432 14.03 12.60 -0.68
C PHE A 432 12.98 11.78 0.09
N TYR A 433 13.14 10.47 0.08
CA TYR A 433 12.27 9.51 0.74
C TYR A 433 13.00 8.88 1.93
N PRO A 434 12.81 9.39 3.16
CA PRO A 434 13.44 8.84 4.35
C PRO A 434 12.77 7.54 4.80
N ASN A 435 13.56 6.62 5.36
CA ASN A 435 13.13 5.53 6.21
C ASN A 435 13.55 5.86 7.64
N VAL A 436 12.65 6.51 8.36
CA VAL A 436 12.84 6.89 9.76
C VAL A 436 12.73 5.66 10.67
N ARG A 437 13.12 5.77 11.95
CA ARG A 437 12.82 4.71 12.92
C ARG A 437 11.31 4.41 12.96
N GLY A 438 10.92 3.18 13.20
CA GLY A 438 9.54 2.70 12.99
C GLY A 438 9.34 2.05 11.62
N SER A 439 10.16 2.39 10.60
CA SER A 439 10.05 1.75 9.29
C SER A 439 10.35 0.27 9.35
N THR A 440 9.60 -0.52 8.56
CA THR A 440 9.83 -1.96 8.36
C THR A 440 11.05 -2.23 7.47
N GLY A 441 11.41 -3.52 7.31
CA GLY A 441 12.54 -3.93 6.45
C GLY A 441 13.94 -3.68 7.02
N PHE A 442 14.04 -3.14 8.24
CA PHE A 442 15.30 -2.97 8.98
C PHE A 442 15.38 -3.88 10.23
N GLY A 443 14.43 -4.82 10.34
CA GLY A 443 14.27 -5.75 11.46
C GLY A 443 13.35 -5.21 12.55
N ALA A 444 12.77 -6.15 13.34
CA ALA A 444 11.75 -5.85 14.35
C ALA A 444 12.20 -4.81 15.39
N ARG A 445 13.51 -4.82 15.75
CA ARG A 445 14.04 -3.82 16.68
C ARG A 445 13.95 -2.39 16.12
N PHE A 446 14.23 -2.20 14.82
CA PHE A 446 14.16 -0.87 14.21
C PHE A 446 12.71 -0.41 14.06
N ALA A 447 11.82 -1.34 13.68
CA ALA A 447 10.39 -1.09 13.55
C ALA A 447 9.71 -0.68 14.86
N SER A 448 10.25 -1.10 16.03
CA SER A 448 9.69 -0.75 17.34
C SER A 448 10.36 0.45 18.03
N LEU A 449 11.27 1.15 17.37
CA LEU A 449 12.03 2.24 18.00
C LEU A 449 11.21 3.51 18.24
N ASP A 450 10.08 3.66 17.59
CA ASP A 450 9.16 4.79 17.78
C ASP A 450 7.85 4.40 18.49
N ASP A 451 7.74 3.18 19.03
CA ASP A 451 6.53 2.72 19.72
C ASP A 451 6.21 3.51 20.98
N GLY A 452 4.92 3.74 21.22
CA GLY A 452 4.39 4.33 22.44
C GLY A 452 4.95 5.73 22.72
N LEU A 453 5.55 5.92 23.89
CA LEU A 453 6.09 7.23 24.33
C LEU A 453 7.31 7.73 23.52
N LYS A 454 7.79 6.95 22.57
CA LYS A 454 8.91 7.33 21.69
C LYS A 454 8.44 7.83 20.32
N ARG A 455 7.15 7.98 20.11
CA ARG A 455 6.58 8.34 18.80
C ARG A 455 7.25 9.54 18.13
N GLU A 456 7.62 10.56 18.88
CA GLU A 456 8.30 11.74 18.33
C GLU A 456 9.79 11.53 17.99
N ASP A 457 10.38 10.39 18.35
CA ASP A 457 11.76 10.10 17.95
C ASP A 457 11.88 9.92 16.42
N SER A 458 10.81 9.47 15.75
CA SER A 458 10.73 9.45 14.28
C SER A 458 10.68 10.86 13.67
N VAL A 459 10.03 11.82 14.35
CA VAL A 459 10.04 13.26 13.94
C VAL A 459 11.43 13.85 14.08
N LYS A 460 12.17 13.49 15.13
CA LYS A 460 13.57 13.92 15.31
C LYS A 460 14.51 13.38 14.23
N ASP A 461 14.19 12.23 13.64
CA ASP A 461 14.90 11.70 12.48
C ASP A 461 14.77 12.64 11.27
N ILE A 462 13.60 13.29 11.09
CA ILE A 462 13.44 14.33 10.05
C ILE A 462 14.34 15.54 10.34
N GLY A 463 14.53 15.90 11.61
CA GLY A 463 15.55 16.90 12.01
C GLY A 463 16.95 16.54 11.49
N ALA A 464 17.36 15.27 11.62
CA ALA A 464 18.63 14.78 11.08
C ALA A 464 18.68 14.78 9.55
N VAL A 465 17.55 14.47 8.88
CA VAL A 465 17.44 14.61 7.40
C VAL A 465 17.67 16.06 6.97
N LEU A 466 17.06 17.03 7.66
CA LEU A 466 17.25 18.45 7.39
C LEU A 466 18.71 18.87 7.63
N ASP A 467 19.38 18.36 8.68
CA ASP A 467 20.80 18.59 8.93
C ASP A 467 21.68 18.06 7.79
N TRP A 468 21.38 16.83 7.34
CA TRP A 468 22.09 16.23 6.22
C TRP A 468 21.91 17.04 4.92
N ILE A 469 20.67 17.48 4.60
CA ILE A 469 20.38 18.32 3.42
C ILE A 469 21.25 19.59 3.44
N ALA A 470 21.44 20.20 4.61
CA ALA A 470 22.27 21.41 4.75
C ALA A 470 23.76 21.17 4.45
N THR A 471 24.23 19.91 4.55
CA THR A 471 25.62 19.54 4.23
C THR A 471 25.82 19.19 2.76
N ASP A 472 24.79 18.83 2.02
CA ASP A 472 24.92 18.44 0.61
C ASP A 472 25.10 19.70 -0.28
N PRO A 473 26.23 19.81 -1.01
CA PRO A 473 26.53 21.02 -1.81
C PRO A 473 25.60 21.18 -3.03
N ARG A 474 24.83 20.14 -3.39
CA ARG A 474 23.91 20.13 -4.54
C ARG A 474 22.48 20.47 -4.15
N LEU A 475 22.16 20.49 -2.84
CA LEU A 475 20.84 20.81 -2.32
C LEU A 475 20.78 22.22 -1.72
N ASP A 476 19.62 22.83 -1.81
CA ASP A 476 19.35 24.15 -1.24
C ASP A 476 18.53 24.00 0.03
N SER A 477 19.21 24.00 1.17
CA SER A 477 18.58 23.88 2.49
C SER A 477 17.66 25.05 2.87
N SER A 478 17.67 26.14 2.10
CA SER A 478 16.72 27.24 2.27
C SER A 478 15.42 27.04 1.50
N ARG A 479 15.33 26.00 0.67
CA ARG A 479 14.18 25.65 -0.16
C ARG A 479 13.83 24.16 0.02
N VAL A 480 13.33 23.82 1.21
CA VAL A 480 12.87 22.48 1.56
C VAL A 480 11.34 22.51 1.68
N GLY A 481 10.66 21.63 0.95
CA GLY A 481 9.25 21.29 1.14
C GLY A 481 9.13 19.95 1.83
N ILE A 482 7.99 19.67 2.42
CA ILE A 482 7.70 18.39 3.06
C ILE A 482 6.31 17.90 2.66
N GLN A 483 6.16 16.60 2.45
CA GLN A 483 4.87 15.98 2.17
C GLN A 483 4.80 14.57 2.76
N GLY A 484 3.60 14.06 2.92
CA GLY A 484 3.37 12.68 3.29
C GLY A 484 1.89 12.34 3.39
N GLY A 485 1.59 11.05 3.31
CA GLY A 485 0.23 10.53 3.43
C GLY A 485 0.02 9.76 4.72
N SER A 486 -1.21 9.79 5.27
CA SER A 486 -1.56 9.03 6.47
C SER A 486 -0.64 9.39 7.66
N TYR A 487 0.10 8.43 8.20
CA TYR A 487 1.13 8.72 9.21
C TYR A 487 2.19 9.71 8.70
N GLY A 488 2.55 9.64 7.40
CA GLY A 488 3.44 10.64 6.78
C GLY A 488 2.84 12.05 6.77
N GLY A 489 1.51 12.17 6.71
CA GLY A 489 0.79 13.43 6.88
C GLY A 489 0.92 13.98 8.30
N TYR A 490 0.73 13.14 9.33
CA TYR A 490 1.07 13.51 10.71
C TYR A 490 2.52 13.99 10.83
N MET A 491 3.48 13.25 10.27
CA MET A 491 4.90 13.59 10.29
C MET A 491 5.17 14.92 9.58
N THR A 492 4.44 15.22 8.49
CA THR A 492 4.49 16.51 7.79
C THR A 492 4.06 17.64 8.73
N LEU A 493 2.92 17.52 9.39
CA LEU A 493 2.42 18.50 10.34
C LEU A 493 3.35 18.65 11.55
N ALA A 494 3.84 17.53 12.10
CA ALA A 494 4.81 17.53 13.20
C ALA A 494 6.12 18.24 12.81
N THR A 495 6.58 18.04 11.59
CA THR A 495 7.77 18.76 11.09
C THR A 495 7.52 20.26 10.98
N LEU A 496 6.34 20.69 10.57
CA LEU A 496 6.00 22.11 10.45
C LEU A 496 6.01 22.81 11.82
N PHE A 497 5.49 22.22 12.87
CA PHE A 497 5.51 22.88 14.18
C PHE A 497 6.86 22.75 14.91
N HIS A 498 7.65 21.68 14.70
CA HIS A 498 8.98 21.53 15.30
C HIS A 498 10.09 22.23 14.52
N TYR A 499 10.02 22.24 13.19
CA TYR A 499 11.09 22.66 12.29
C TYR A 499 10.65 23.67 11.22
N GLY A 500 9.52 24.38 11.42
CA GLY A 500 8.96 25.31 10.43
C GLY A 500 9.95 26.34 9.89
N ASN A 501 10.88 26.80 10.72
CA ASN A 501 11.94 27.72 10.28
C ASN A 501 12.97 27.11 9.29
N ARG A 502 12.91 25.82 9.04
CA ARG A 502 13.79 25.04 8.13
C ARG A 502 13.10 24.52 6.88
N VAL A 503 11.78 24.58 6.84
CA VAL A 503 10.95 24.20 5.70
C VAL A 503 10.20 25.42 5.16
N ARG A 504 9.68 25.34 3.94
CA ARG A 504 8.96 26.44 3.27
C ARG A 504 7.48 26.22 3.18
N CYS A 505 7.05 24.98 3.14
CA CYS A 505 5.65 24.60 2.98
C CYS A 505 5.50 23.09 3.21
N GLY A 506 4.26 22.64 3.52
CA GLY A 506 3.93 21.23 3.68
C GLY A 506 2.67 20.82 2.96
N SER A 507 2.63 19.58 2.47
CA SER A 507 1.45 18.94 1.91
C SER A 507 1.09 17.70 2.73
N ASP A 508 -0.03 17.76 3.41
CA ASP A 508 -0.62 16.67 4.20
C ASP A 508 -1.70 15.97 3.39
N MET A 509 -1.46 14.71 3.05
CA MET A 509 -2.41 13.87 2.33
C MET A 509 -3.06 12.89 3.30
N MET A 510 -4.36 13.03 3.59
CA MET A 510 -5.15 12.21 4.52
C MET A 510 -4.42 11.89 5.83
N GLY A 511 -3.66 12.83 6.37
CA GLY A 511 -2.99 12.71 7.65
C GLY A 511 -3.92 13.01 8.82
N PHE A 512 -3.58 12.51 9.98
CA PHE A 512 -4.32 12.82 11.20
C PHE A 512 -3.66 13.95 11.98
N THR A 513 -4.48 14.72 12.66
CA THR A 513 -4.08 15.96 13.29
C THR A 513 -4.16 15.89 14.82
N ASP A 514 -4.94 14.94 15.33
CA ASP A 514 -5.07 14.68 16.77
C ASP A 514 -5.18 13.16 17.00
N PHE A 515 -4.22 12.59 17.71
CA PHE A 515 -4.18 11.15 18.02
C PHE A 515 -5.40 10.68 18.79
N VAL A 516 -5.92 11.52 19.71
CA VAL A 516 -7.02 11.13 20.58
C VAL A 516 -8.34 11.09 19.81
N THR A 517 -8.59 12.08 18.95
CA THR A 517 -9.78 12.10 18.10
C THR A 517 -9.71 11.03 17.02
N LEU A 518 -8.53 10.80 16.41
CA LEU A 518 -8.30 9.70 15.47
C LEU A 518 -8.71 8.36 16.10
N LEU A 519 -8.10 8.00 17.25
CA LEU A 519 -8.30 6.69 17.88
C LEU A 519 -9.73 6.45 18.37
N ARG A 520 -10.47 7.52 18.65
CA ARG A 520 -11.90 7.44 19.01
C ARG A 520 -12.83 7.34 17.81
N ASN A 521 -12.51 8.03 16.71
CA ASN A 521 -13.43 8.24 15.60
C ASN A 521 -13.16 7.31 14.40
N THR A 522 -11.98 6.70 14.31
CA THR A 522 -11.68 5.71 13.26
C THR A 522 -12.64 4.52 13.35
N LYS A 523 -12.81 3.79 12.24
CA LYS A 523 -13.72 2.63 12.19
C LYS A 523 -13.32 1.54 13.18
N LYS A 524 -14.32 0.88 13.77
CA LYS A 524 -14.16 -0.09 14.88
C LYS A 524 -13.20 -1.23 14.53
N TRP A 525 -13.19 -1.69 13.29
CA TRP A 525 -12.31 -2.75 12.84
C TRP A 525 -10.82 -2.35 12.86
N TRP A 526 -10.50 -1.07 12.65
CA TRP A 526 -9.13 -0.57 12.65
C TRP A 526 -8.64 -0.11 14.04
N GLN A 527 -9.55 0.28 14.94
CA GLN A 527 -9.20 0.79 16.29
C GLN A 527 -8.22 -0.11 17.08
N PRO A 528 -8.36 -1.46 17.10
CA PRO A 528 -7.43 -2.29 17.86
C PRO A 528 -6.00 -2.19 17.31
N SER A 529 -5.83 -2.23 16.01
CA SER A 529 -4.53 -2.10 15.35
C SER A 529 -3.93 -0.71 15.55
N ALA A 530 -4.73 0.34 15.36
CA ALA A 530 -4.30 1.72 15.57
C ALA A 530 -3.84 1.99 17.01
N ARG A 531 -4.60 1.52 18.02
CA ARG A 531 -4.20 1.66 19.45
C ARG A 531 -2.92 0.90 19.77
N ARG A 532 -2.76 -0.26 19.19
CA ARG A 532 -1.55 -1.07 19.35
C ARG A 532 -0.34 -0.34 18.81
N GLU A 533 -0.46 0.26 17.62
CA GLU A 533 0.63 0.94 16.91
C GLU A 533 0.93 2.33 17.49
N LEU A 534 -0.10 3.14 17.68
CA LEU A 534 0.05 4.56 17.99
C LEU A 534 0.04 4.86 19.50
N GLY A 535 -0.47 3.94 20.30
CA GLY A 535 -0.71 4.11 21.73
C GLY A 535 -2.20 4.08 22.07
N ASP A 536 -2.57 3.74 23.32
CA ASP A 536 -3.95 3.59 23.76
C ASP A 536 -4.41 4.85 24.53
N GLU A 537 -5.24 5.67 23.92
CA GLU A 537 -5.78 6.92 24.47
C GLU A 537 -6.66 6.72 25.72
N ARG A 538 -7.04 5.47 26.04
CA ARG A 538 -7.81 5.13 27.23
C ARG A 538 -6.93 5.01 28.48
N VAL A 539 -5.61 4.90 28.30
CA VAL A 539 -4.62 4.94 29.37
C VAL A 539 -4.25 6.38 29.67
N PRO A 540 -4.50 6.92 30.89
CA PRO A 540 -4.35 8.35 31.19
C PRO A 540 -2.97 8.95 30.88
N GLU A 541 -1.89 8.22 31.14
CA GLU A 541 -0.52 8.65 30.83
C GLU A 541 -0.29 8.75 29.31
N MET A 542 -0.74 7.74 28.58
CA MET A 542 -0.66 7.73 27.13
C MET A 542 -1.53 8.82 26.51
N ASN A 543 -2.76 9.00 26.98
CA ASN A 543 -3.65 10.06 26.52
C ASN A 543 -2.99 11.44 26.62
N LYS A 544 -2.43 11.75 27.79
CA LYS A 544 -1.73 13.02 28.01
C LYS A 544 -0.53 13.19 27.07
N PHE A 545 0.20 12.13 26.81
CA PHE A 545 1.32 12.14 25.86
C PHE A 545 0.82 12.41 24.45
N LEU A 546 -0.20 11.66 23.99
CA LEU A 546 -0.79 11.80 22.66
C LEU A 546 -1.38 13.20 22.43
N GLU A 547 -2.06 13.79 23.42
CA GLU A 547 -2.50 15.19 23.38
C GLU A 547 -1.31 16.14 23.20
N GLY A 548 -0.19 15.85 23.90
CA GLY A 548 1.01 16.69 23.86
C GLY A 548 1.74 16.70 22.52
N ILE A 549 1.62 15.63 21.72
CA ILE A 549 2.27 15.50 20.40
C ILE A 549 1.30 15.70 19.22
N SER A 550 0.02 15.94 19.49
CA SER A 550 -0.99 16.12 18.45
C SER A 550 -0.82 17.45 17.73
N PRO A 551 -0.60 17.47 16.39
CA PRO A 551 -0.37 18.71 15.65
C PRO A 551 -1.45 19.76 15.80
N LEU A 552 -2.71 19.35 16.01
CA LEU A 552 -3.82 20.28 16.24
C LEU A 552 -3.59 21.19 17.44
N ASN A 553 -2.99 20.64 18.51
CA ASN A 553 -2.68 21.40 19.73
C ASN A 553 -1.49 22.35 19.55
N HIS A 554 -0.75 22.20 18.45
CA HIS A 554 0.37 23.02 18.02
C HIS A 554 0.06 23.83 16.75
N ALA A 555 -1.20 23.90 16.33
CA ALA A 555 -1.57 24.62 15.12
C ALA A 555 -1.11 26.08 15.13
N ALA A 556 -1.06 26.72 16.32
CA ALA A 556 -0.57 28.08 16.49
C ALA A 556 0.94 28.25 16.17
N ASP A 557 1.71 27.19 16.20
CA ASP A 557 3.15 27.19 15.92
C ASP A 557 3.44 26.92 14.42
N ILE A 558 2.41 26.54 13.63
CA ILE A 558 2.52 26.32 12.19
C ILE A 558 2.28 27.66 11.46
N HIS A 559 3.33 28.22 10.92
CA HIS A 559 3.29 29.50 10.20
C HIS A 559 3.52 29.36 8.69
N ASP A 560 3.93 28.19 8.25
CA ASP A 560 4.23 27.90 6.86
C ASP A 560 2.95 27.58 6.07
N PRO A 561 2.94 27.83 4.74
CA PRO A 561 1.85 27.40 3.88
C PRO A 561 1.62 25.88 3.99
N LEU A 562 0.37 25.50 4.13
CA LEU A 562 -0.05 24.12 4.28
C LEU A 562 -1.12 23.77 3.24
N MET A 563 -0.94 22.64 2.56
CA MET A 563 -1.98 22.00 1.77
C MET A 563 -2.45 20.75 2.51
N ILE A 564 -3.77 20.55 2.56
CA ILE A 564 -4.38 19.34 3.14
C ILE A 564 -5.33 18.73 2.11
N THR A 565 -5.26 17.42 1.92
CA THR A 565 -6.23 16.65 1.13
C THR A 565 -6.82 15.53 1.97
N ALA A 566 -8.11 15.24 1.79
CA ALA A 566 -8.81 14.20 2.53
C ALA A 566 -9.89 13.55 1.66
N GLY A 567 -10.18 12.28 1.90
CA GLY A 567 -11.35 11.59 1.36
C GLY A 567 -12.47 11.57 2.40
N LYS A 568 -13.70 11.81 1.96
CA LYS A 568 -14.88 11.83 2.84
C LYS A 568 -15.23 10.46 3.40
N SER A 569 -14.96 9.43 2.61
CA SER A 569 -15.24 8.03 2.94
C SER A 569 -14.08 7.33 3.64
N ASP A 570 -12.99 8.05 3.99
CA ASP A 570 -11.82 7.47 4.63
C ASP A 570 -12.17 6.76 5.96
N PRO A 571 -12.00 5.42 6.05
CA PRO A 571 -12.35 4.68 7.25
C PRO A 571 -11.23 4.66 8.30
N ARG A 572 -10.00 5.01 7.90
CA ARG A 572 -8.81 5.00 8.75
C ARG A 572 -8.60 6.36 9.42
N VAL A 573 -8.56 7.42 8.60
CA VAL A 573 -8.38 8.80 9.05
C VAL A 573 -9.62 9.61 8.64
N PRO A 574 -10.62 9.72 9.52
CA PRO A 574 -11.84 10.47 9.20
C PRO A 574 -11.53 11.89 8.74
N ALA A 575 -12.25 12.37 7.72
CA ALA A 575 -12.07 13.73 7.18
C ALA A 575 -12.17 14.84 8.25
N SER A 576 -12.83 14.55 9.38
CA SER A 576 -12.86 15.45 10.53
C SER A 576 -11.49 15.79 11.10
N GLU A 577 -10.49 14.93 10.92
CA GLU A 577 -9.10 15.22 11.29
C GLU A 577 -8.56 16.41 10.48
N SER A 578 -8.76 16.38 9.17
CA SER A 578 -8.39 17.47 8.27
C SER A 578 -9.19 18.74 8.54
N ASP A 579 -10.52 18.61 8.71
CA ASP A 579 -11.44 19.74 8.96
C ASP A 579 -11.05 20.55 10.21
N GLN A 580 -10.67 19.87 11.30
CA GLN A 580 -10.27 20.55 12.54
C GLN A 580 -8.97 21.34 12.37
N MET A 581 -7.98 20.83 11.62
CA MET A 581 -6.74 21.55 11.33
C MET A 581 -6.97 22.73 10.39
N VAL A 582 -7.77 22.56 9.33
CA VAL A 582 -8.16 23.66 8.43
C VAL A 582 -8.81 24.79 9.19
N LYS A 583 -9.72 24.45 10.11
CA LYS A 583 -10.38 25.44 10.99
C LYS A 583 -9.38 26.16 11.90
N ALA A 584 -8.45 25.42 12.52
CA ALA A 584 -7.43 25.99 13.39
C ALA A 584 -6.48 26.92 12.62
N MET A 585 -6.00 26.51 11.46
CA MET A 585 -5.12 27.32 10.61
C MET A 585 -5.80 28.61 10.15
N ARG A 586 -7.08 28.57 9.80
CA ARG A 586 -7.86 29.77 9.42
C ARG A 586 -8.08 30.73 10.56
N ALA A 587 -8.30 30.22 11.76
CA ALA A 587 -8.50 31.05 12.94
C ALA A 587 -7.29 31.97 13.23
N GLN A 588 -6.11 31.59 12.77
CA GLN A 588 -4.87 32.38 12.89
C GLN A 588 -4.46 33.08 11.59
N ASN A 589 -5.31 33.09 10.56
CA ASN A 589 -5.01 33.61 9.21
C ASN A 589 -3.82 32.91 8.52
N GLY A 590 -3.63 31.63 8.80
CA GLY A 590 -2.63 30.79 8.15
C GLY A 590 -2.97 30.55 6.67
N ILE A 591 -1.95 30.36 5.84
CA ILE A 591 -2.13 30.00 4.42
C ILE A 591 -2.47 28.52 4.36
N ILE A 592 -3.69 28.21 3.94
CA ILE A 592 -4.20 26.83 3.85
C ILE A 592 -4.92 26.59 2.52
N TRP A 593 -4.49 25.54 1.80
CA TRP A 593 -5.17 24.97 0.66
C TRP A 593 -5.84 23.68 1.11
N TYR A 594 -7.12 23.50 0.84
CA TYR A 594 -7.86 22.31 1.26
C TYR A 594 -8.63 21.70 0.10
N MET A 595 -8.55 20.39 -0.02
CA MET A 595 -9.32 19.60 -0.97
C MET A 595 -9.94 18.39 -0.27
N LEU A 596 -11.26 18.23 -0.43
CA LEU A 596 -12.00 17.06 0.06
C LEU A 596 -12.64 16.34 -1.13
N GLY A 597 -12.29 15.08 -1.33
CA GLY A 597 -12.94 14.19 -2.28
C GLY A 597 -14.21 13.60 -1.68
N GLU A 598 -15.39 13.96 -2.23
CA GLU A 598 -16.69 13.47 -1.74
C GLU A 598 -16.90 11.98 -2.01
N GLU A 599 -16.28 11.47 -3.09
CA GLU A 599 -16.31 10.07 -3.52
C GLU A 599 -14.94 9.39 -3.38
N GLU A 600 -14.14 9.82 -2.37
CA GLU A 600 -12.79 9.32 -2.12
C GLU A 600 -12.62 8.83 -0.69
N GLY A 601 -11.72 7.85 -0.52
CA GLY A 601 -11.37 7.23 0.75
C GLY A 601 -9.99 7.61 1.27
N HIS A 602 -9.22 6.59 1.71
CA HIS A 602 -7.85 6.77 2.20
C HIS A 602 -6.86 6.95 1.04
N GLY A 603 -7.02 8.05 0.33
CA GLY A 603 -6.34 8.42 -0.92
C GLY A 603 -7.34 8.77 -2.02
N PHE A 604 -6.86 9.51 -3.04
CA PHE A 604 -7.67 9.78 -4.23
C PHE A 604 -7.40 8.67 -5.25
N HIS A 605 -8.44 7.93 -5.57
CA HIS A 605 -8.37 6.71 -6.39
C HIS A 605 -9.00 6.88 -7.78
N ARG A 606 -9.90 7.84 -7.94
CA ARG A 606 -10.48 8.18 -9.23
C ARG A 606 -9.45 8.95 -10.05
N ALA A 607 -9.23 8.53 -11.29
CA ALA A 607 -8.14 9.07 -12.11
C ALA A 607 -8.19 10.59 -12.27
N THR A 608 -9.40 11.14 -12.46
CA THR A 608 -9.59 12.58 -12.65
C THR A 608 -9.26 13.37 -11.38
N ASP A 609 -9.64 12.86 -10.20
CA ASP A 609 -9.43 13.49 -8.91
C ASP A 609 -7.96 13.43 -8.49
N ALA A 610 -7.33 12.27 -8.63
CA ALA A 610 -5.91 12.08 -8.36
C ALA A 610 -5.03 12.96 -9.26
N GLN A 611 -5.38 13.11 -10.54
CA GLN A 611 -4.69 14.02 -11.47
C GLN A 611 -4.84 15.48 -11.05
N TYR A 612 -6.05 15.88 -10.64
CA TYR A 612 -6.31 17.25 -10.20
C TYR A 612 -5.59 17.55 -8.87
N GLN A 613 -5.63 16.62 -7.93
CA GLN A 613 -4.88 16.70 -6.66
C GLN A 613 -3.38 16.90 -6.92
N PHE A 614 -2.78 16.06 -7.76
CA PHE A 614 -1.35 16.16 -8.09
C PHE A 614 -1.00 17.48 -8.78
N ALA A 615 -1.86 17.97 -9.68
CA ALA A 615 -1.66 19.26 -10.32
C ALA A 615 -1.75 20.42 -9.31
N ALA A 616 -2.69 20.33 -8.35
CA ALA A 616 -2.83 21.33 -7.28
C ALA A 616 -1.61 21.30 -6.35
N GLU A 617 -1.13 20.11 -5.96
CA GLU A 617 0.09 19.93 -5.14
C GLU A 617 1.32 20.46 -5.87
N THR A 618 1.46 20.15 -7.16
CA THR A 618 2.52 20.70 -8.02
C THR A 618 2.49 22.23 -8.04
N TYR A 619 1.30 22.82 -8.19
CA TYR A 619 1.14 24.27 -8.16
C TYR A 619 1.44 24.87 -6.78
N PHE A 620 1.08 24.17 -5.71
CA PHE A 620 1.41 24.53 -4.34
C PHE A 620 2.93 24.61 -4.13
N PHE A 621 3.68 23.57 -4.49
CA PHE A 621 5.13 23.56 -4.37
C PHE A 621 5.79 24.55 -5.33
N GLU A 622 5.32 24.72 -6.54
CA GLU A 622 5.82 25.76 -7.44
C GLU A 622 5.63 27.16 -6.84
N THR A 623 4.51 27.38 -6.17
CA THR A 623 4.16 28.65 -5.55
C THR A 623 5.05 28.99 -4.35
N TYR A 624 5.26 28.05 -3.45
CA TYR A 624 5.89 28.32 -2.15
C TYR A 624 7.35 27.87 -2.06
N LEU A 625 7.73 26.88 -2.84
CA LEU A 625 9.12 26.37 -2.89
C LEU A 625 9.95 27.00 -3.99
N LEU A 626 9.33 27.41 -5.13
CA LEU A 626 9.98 27.96 -6.32
C LEU A 626 9.48 29.37 -6.66
N PRO A 627 9.53 30.34 -5.74
CA PRO A 627 8.94 31.67 -5.98
C PRO A 627 9.55 32.41 -7.17
N GLU A 628 10.79 32.08 -7.55
CA GLU A 628 11.46 32.65 -8.71
C GLU A 628 10.84 32.26 -10.07
N LYS A 629 10.03 31.21 -10.10
CA LYS A 629 9.29 30.78 -11.32
C LYS A 629 7.93 31.47 -11.47
N ARG A 630 7.50 32.24 -10.50
CA ARG A 630 6.23 32.96 -10.58
C ARG A 630 6.27 34.03 -11.67
N VAL A 631 5.38 33.88 -12.63
CA VAL A 631 5.17 34.87 -13.71
C VAL A 631 4.24 36.01 -13.27
N THR A 632 3.42 35.81 -12.24
CA THR A 632 2.47 36.81 -11.74
C THR A 632 2.25 36.65 -10.23
N PRO A 633 2.34 37.72 -9.41
CA PRO A 633 1.90 37.65 -8.02
C PRO A 633 0.41 37.33 -7.94
N LEU A 634 0.01 36.39 -7.10
CA LEU A 634 -1.41 36.17 -6.79
C LEU A 634 -1.95 37.44 -6.14
N ALA A 635 -2.89 38.11 -6.80
CA ALA A 635 -3.62 39.20 -6.19
C ALA A 635 -4.46 38.64 -5.03
N PRO A 636 -4.54 39.33 -3.88
CA PRO A 636 -5.38 38.92 -2.75
C PRO A 636 -6.86 38.69 -3.10
N GLU A 637 -7.32 39.27 -4.20
CA GLU A 637 -8.71 39.21 -4.69
C GLU A 637 -9.03 37.96 -5.53
N SER A 638 -8.06 37.11 -5.84
CA SER A 638 -8.28 35.88 -6.64
C SER A 638 -8.74 34.67 -5.80
N ILE A 639 -8.92 34.84 -4.50
CA ILE A 639 -9.47 33.80 -3.62
C ILE A 639 -10.99 33.84 -3.73
N THR A 640 -11.55 33.10 -4.67
CA THR A 640 -12.99 32.84 -4.71
C THR A 640 -13.30 31.87 -3.56
N THR A 641 -13.72 32.43 -2.41
CA THR A 641 -14.28 31.62 -1.33
C THR A 641 -15.63 31.08 -1.80
N VAL A 642 -15.67 29.80 -2.17
CA VAL A 642 -16.93 29.08 -2.24
C VAL A 642 -17.36 28.88 -0.78
N PRO A 643 -18.58 29.31 -0.37
CA PRO A 643 -19.01 29.13 1.01
C PRO A 643 -19.03 27.63 1.34
N ALA A 644 -18.23 27.23 2.31
CA ALA A 644 -18.23 25.86 2.81
C ALA A 644 -19.62 25.48 3.30
N LYS A 645 -20.27 24.53 2.66
CA LYS A 645 -21.42 23.83 3.23
C LYS A 645 -20.90 22.81 4.24
N PHE A 646 -20.61 23.28 5.46
CA PHE A 646 -20.36 22.35 6.56
C PHE A 646 -21.66 21.57 6.84
N GLY A 647 -21.64 20.28 6.54
CA GLY A 647 -22.69 19.38 6.97
C GLY A 647 -22.73 19.34 8.50
N THR A 648 -23.93 19.45 9.07
CA THR A 648 -24.14 19.15 10.50
C THR A 648 -23.65 17.72 10.77
N PRO A 649 -22.94 17.49 11.90
CA PRO A 649 -22.49 16.14 12.23
C PRO A 649 -23.70 15.21 12.32
N ALA A 650 -23.55 14.01 11.72
CA ALA A 650 -24.56 12.97 11.79
C ALA A 650 -24.86 12.65 13.26
N PRO A 651 -26.14 12.42 13.63
CA PRO A 651 -26.49 12.08 14.99
C PRO A 651 -25.83 10.76 15.38
N THR A 652 -25.11 10.78 16.50
CA THR A 652 -24.58 9.59 17.16
C THR A 652 -25.74 8.65 17.43
N GLY A 653 -25.78 7.50 16.76
CA GLY A 653 -26.70 6.42 17.06
C GLY A 653 -26.43 5.86 18.46
N PRO A 654 -27.42 5.27 19.11
CA PRO A 654 -27.28 4.78 20.48
C PRO A 654 -26.33 3.58 20.56
N ASP A 655 -25.69 3.45 21.72
CA ASP A 655 -24.63 2.53 22.17
C ASP A 655 -24.67 1.08 21.70
#